data_5532a8dfed9f6394fc36746a35136769
#
_entry.id   5532a8dfed9f6394fc36746a35136769
#
_cell.length_a   1.000
_cell.length_b   1.000
_cell.length_c   1.000
_cell.angle_alpha   90.00
_cell.angle_beta   90.00
_cell.angle_gamma   90.00
#
_symmetry.space_group_name_H-M   'P 1'
#
loop_
_entity.id
_entity.type
_entity.pdbx_description
1 polymer ?
#
loop_
_entity_poly.entity_id
_entity_poly.type
_entity_poly.pdbx_seq_one_letter_code
_entity_poly.pdbx_strand_id
1 'polypeptide(L)'
;MEQQQATAARPDGPGVPAAFVGVDQAEAALVEQYPRLTRLAYLVLPPTLGRNRRVLTAHSVVQRALPRKDTPAQLPALPSQRRPVTDPGYALVRLRVLRAALAAENPRVRLPLLRREVPVPPMPPLLPQVWGLRLFPRSGGMEELTLCRALSALPAPARAAYVLRALEGLGEADVRAVLEAAGAEDVPGALAAAAGTAPAAGGRDRSLLESAEFDPCALQARPTDLLRRRRHARTALAGAAVLVCGALLTMPGGGRGPDGAAAPPYAENAAARAALDPAQVTRSAAGTWRNATRRDLSAWPARGDRTHDRALLRRALAVWARPGPDVRVSATPGTAKGPAAGPPQLLYAGVADRAAVVLLYDGLRVVRYAEPADDPDGPGGVALDFARADGADDTSATALVLSRADSNVRYLTAPWTGHAELADLLDPTGAARTLPLGEDGTTGPVPTPARATACTAWQALRLDGGLFTDLGELLPARLTSGPPDRTGAPDGPQARTAWARTACHLGGLRGHGIRTVNSWAFAQQQLPAGGGAATWVCTRAETWRGAGSRTFAQVQTPPAGGRRYAPGTVVARSEGGPGCGPREPWALAGVLWKAPGGQWWLVAAGSGQLTEVGASGGITGRAAGSQLAVPATAGARAELSGRLRSGGRVTGLR
;
A
#
# COMPACT_ATOMS: atom_id res chain seq x y z
N MET A 1 57.61 40.82 47.37
CA MET A 1 56.40 41.39 47.94
C MET A 1 55.77 42.19 46.83
N GLU A 2 54.97 41.57 46.01
CA GLU A 2 54.00 42.23 45.12
C GLU A 2 53.10 41.18 44.54
N GLN A 3 51.84 41.24 44.90
CA GLN A 3 50.79 40.38 44.39
C GLN A 3 50.37 40.90 43.00
N GLN A 4 50.55 40.09 41.92
CA GLN A 4 49.95 40.37 40.67
C GLN A 4 48.65 39.55 40.55
N GLN A 5 47.55 40.28 40.53
CA GLN A 5 46.23 39.78 40.20
C GLN A 5 46.18 39.37 38.69
N ALA A 6 45.96 38.11 38.45
CA ALA A 6 45.67 37.63 37.10
C ALA A 6 44.18 37.84 36.79
N THR A 7 43.93 38.74 35.87
CA THR A 7 42.61 38.97 35.25
C THR A 7 42.27 37.80 34.32
N ALA A 8 41.22 37.04 34.65
CA ALA A 8 40.72 35.99 33.80
C ALA A 8 40.04 36.58 32.55
N ALA A 9 40.63 36.34 31.40
CA ALA A 9 40.02 36.63 30.10
C ALA A 9 38.93 35.60 29.81
N ARG A 10 37.72 36.08 29.52
CA ARG A 10 36.65 35.28 28.90
C ARG A 10 37.07 34.89 27.49
N PRO A 11 36.89 33.63 27.05
CA PRO A 11 37.01 33.30 25.64
C PRO A 11 35.69 33.65 24.97
N ASP A 12 35.69 34.69 24.15
CA ASP A 12 34.69 34.92 23.11
C ASP A 12 34.87 33.84 22.05
N GLY A 13 34.04 32.81 22.10
CA GLY A 13 33.92 31.83 21.02
C GLY A 13 33.16 32.44 19.84
N PRO A 14 33.54 32.15 18.58
CA PRO A 14 32.85 32.67 17.41
C PRO A 14 31.40 32.19 17.40
N GLY A 15 30.48 33.14 17.50
CA GLY A 15 29.04 32.88 17.34
C GLY A 15 28.78 32.23 15.97
N VAL A 16 28.21 31.03 15.99
CA VAL A 16 27.77 30.34 14.79
C VAL A 16 26.73 31.25 14.11
N PRO A 17 26.90 31.63 12.79
CA PRO A 17 25.96 32.50 12.11
C PRO A 17 24.58 31.86 12.06
N ALA A 18 23.56 32.65 12.39
CA ALA A 18 22.17 32.23 12.27
C ALA A 18 21.89 31.77 10.83
N ALA A 19 21.47 30.51 10.65
CA ALA A 19 21.17 29.98 9.34
C ALA A 19 19.85 30.58 8.82
N PHE A 20 19.90 31.20 7.65
CA PHE A 20 18.70 31.63 6.93
C PHE A 20 18.16 30.47 6.11
N VAL A 21 16.89 30.13 6.31
CA VAL A 21 16.19 29.06 5.57
C VAL A 21 15.28 29.69 4.53
N GLY A 22 15.49 29.34 3.26
CA GLY A 22 14.60 29.73 2.18
C GLY A 22 13.24 29.03 2.26
N VAL A 23 12.23 29.64 1.64
CA VAL A 23 10.87 29.08 1.60
C VAL A 23 10.88 27.74 0.89
N ASP A 24 11.56 27.62 -0.23
CA ASP A 24 11.64 26.40 -1.04
C ASP A 24 12.27 25.24 -0.26
N GLN A 25 13.30 25.51 0.54
CA GLN A 25 13.92 24.52 1.40
C GLN A 25 12.98 24.07 2.53
N ALA A 26 12.23 25.00 3.12
CA ALA A 26 11.23 24.66 4.13
C ALA A 26 10.06 23.87 3.54
N GLU A 27 9.65 24.19 2.30
CA GLU A 27 8.59 23.48 1.58
C GLU A 27 9.03 22.07 1.20
N ALA A 28 10.22 21.88 0.67
CA ALA A 28 10.78 20.58 0.35
C ALA A 28 10.84 19.69 1.61
N ALA A 29 11.36 20.23 2.72
CA ALA A 29 11.42 19.51 4.00
C ALA A 29 10.04 19.16 4.56
N LEU A 30 9.04 20.05 4.40
CA LEU A 30 7.66 19.79 4.82
C LEU A 30 7.03 18.67 4.00
N VAL A 31 7.20 18.67 2.69
CA VAL A 31 6.64 17.63 1.80
C VAL A 31 7.27 16.27 2.10
N GLU A 32 8.59 16.21 2.19
CA GLU A 32 9.32 14.97 2.45
C GLU A 32 8.99 14.37 3.83
N GLN A 33 8.90 15.21 4.86
CA GLN A 33 8.73 14.77 6.24
C GLN A 33 7.29 14.99 6.77
N TYR A 34 6.33 15.19 5.88
CA TYR A 34 4.95 15.50 6.25
C TYR A 34 4.32 14.51 7.25
N PRO A 35 4.42 13.17 7.04
CA PRO A 35 3.85 12.21 7.98
C PRO A 35 4.50 12.29 9.38
N ARG A 36 5.81 12.54 9.44
CA ARG A 36 6.56 12.67 10.69
C ARG A 36 6.17 13.93 11.46
N LEU A 37 6.09 15.07 10.77
CA LEU A 37 5.66 16.34 11.35
C LEU A 37 4.20 16.27 11.84
N THR A 38 3.32 15.63 11.11
CA THR A 38 1.90 15.45 11.50
C THR A 38 1.80 14.55 12.73
N ARG A 39 2.60 13.50 12.81
CA ARG A 39 2.68 12.61 13.99
C ARG A 39 3.21 13.33 15.22
N LEU A 40 4.26 14.14 15.05
CA LEU A 40 4.79 15.00 16.12
C LEU A 40 3.71 15.95 16.63
N ALA A 41 3.04 16.68 15.75
CA ALA A 41 1.95 17.58 16.12
C ALA A 41 0.82 16.84 16.85
N TYR A 42 0.40 15.68 16.33
CA TYR A 42 -0.66 14.86 16.92
C TYR A 42 -0.35 14.44 18.34
N LEU A 43 0.87 14.00 18.62
CA LEU A 43 1.28 13.54 19.97
C LEU A 43 1.42 14.68 20.97
N VAL A 44 1.79 15.89 20.53
CA VAL A 44 1.94 17.07 21.40
C VAL A 44 0.61 17.78 21.68
N LEU A 45 -0.33 17.78 20.73
CA LEU A 45 -1.64 18.44 20.87
C LEU A 45 -2.45 17.91 22.07
N PRO A 46 -3.32 18.72 22.67
CA PRO A 46 -4.10 18.34 23.85
C PRO A 46 -4.95 17.07 23.61
N PRO A 47 -4.87 16.07 24.50
CA PRO A 47 -5.69 14.86 24.41
C PRO A 47 -7.19 15.14 24.53
N THR A 48 -7.55 16.24 25.18
CA THR A 48 -8.94 16.70 25.36
C THR A 48 -9.66 17.00 24.05
N LEU A 49 -8.94 17.27 22.96
CA LEU A 49 -9.52 17.47 21.63
C LEU A 49 -10.22 16.24 21.08
N GLY A 50 -10.00 15.07 21.62
CA GLY A 50 -10.45 13.81 21.04
C GLY A 50 -9.73 13.49 19.73
N ARG A 51 -9.65 12.20 19.37
CA ARG A 51 -8.79 11.71 18.27
C ARG A 51 -9.05 12.41 16.93
N ASN A 52 -10.28 12.51 16.50
CA ASN A 52 -10.61 13.08 15.19
C ASN A 52 -10.21 14.55 15.06
N ARG A 53 -10.56 15.36 16.07
CA ARG A 53 -10.20 16.78 16.10
C ARG A 53 -8.69 16.95 16.18
N ARG A 54 -8.01 16.14 17.01
CA ARG A 54 -6.58 16.19 17.23
C ARG A 54 -5.82 15.90 15.94
N VAL A 55 -6.22 14.87 15.14
CA VAL A 55 -5.63 14.58 13.83
C VAL A 55 -5.82 15.74 12.86
N LEU A 56 -7.04 16.27 12.73
CA LEU A 56 -7.32 17.38 11.80
C LEU A 56 -6.59 18.67 12.21
N THR A 57 -6.46 18.91 13.52
CA THR A 57 -5.68 20.04 14.03
C THR A 57 -4.18 19.83 13.74
N ALA A 58 -3.66 18.62 13.86
CA ALA A 58 -2.28 18.30 13.52
C ALA A 58 -1.96 18.62 12.06
N HIS A 59 -2.80 18.18 11.13
CA HIS A 59 -2.66 18.54 9.71
C HIS A 59 -2.70 20.05 9.49
N SER A 60 -3.64 20.75 10.13
CA SER A 60 -3.77 22.21 10.02
C SER A 60 -2.54 22.95 10.57
N VAL A 61 -1.95 22.46 11.65
CA VAL A 61 -0.73 23.02 12.24
C VAL A 61 0.45 22.85 11.30
N VAL A 62 0.63 21.65 10.74
CA VAL A 62 1.73 21.36 9.81
C VAL A 62 1.61 22.19 8.54
N GLN A 63 0.43 22.28 7.93
CA GLN A 63 0.21 23.06 6.72
C GLN A 63 0.47 24.57 6.91
N ARG A 64 0.23 25.10 8.11
CA ARG A 64 0.48 26.51 8.43
C ARG A 64 1.92 26.79 8.89
N ALA A 65 2.78 25.77 9.02
CA ALA A 65 4.15 25.91 9.49
C ALA A 65 5.10 26.51 8.42
N LEU A 66 4.68 26.61 7.16
CA LEU A 66 5.49 27.25 6.11
C LEU A 66 5.71 28.72 6.37
N PRO A 67 6.92 29.27 6.08
CA PRO A 67 7.16 30.69 6.10
C PRO A 67 6.35 31.40 5.00
N ARG A 68 5.94 32.66 5.24
CA ARG A 68 5.34 33.50 4.21
C ARG A 68 6.42 33.91 3.19
N LYS A 69 6.03 34.05 1.92
CA LYS A 69 6.95 34.25 0.77
C LYS A 69 7.87 35.46 0.89
N ASP A 70 7.54 36.47 1.69
CA ASP A 70 8.23 37.77 1.70
C ASP A 70 9.21 37.97 2.87
N THR A 71 9.45 36.97 3.70
CA THR A 71 10.34 37.13 4.85
C THR A 71 11.19 35.86 5.06
N PRO A 72 12.50 35.90 4.79
CA PRO A 72 13.40 34.81 5.13
C PRO A 72 13.31 34.55 6.64
N ALA A 73 13.03 33.31 7.01
CA ALA A 73 12.87 32.94 8.41
C ALA A 73 14.23 32.64 9.00
N GLN A 74 14.59 33.40 10.03
CA GLN A 74 15.80 33.15 10.80
C GLN A 74 15.58 31.99 11.76
N LEU A 75 16.42 30.96 11.66
CA LEU A 75 16.45 29.88 12.62
C LEU A 75 17.17 30.41 13.87
N PRO A 76 16.59 30.31 15.10
CA PRO A 76 17.33 30.59 16.31
C PRO A 76 18.61 29.76 16.36
N ALA A 77 19.72 30.31 16.80
CA ALA A 77 20.96 29.56 16.98
C ALA A 77 20.72 28.40 17.96
N LEU A 78 20.51 27.22 17.44
CA LEU A 78 20.45 25.98 18.21
C LEU A 78 21.90 25.51 18.43
N PRO A 79 22.29 25.08 19.64
CA PRO A 79 23.62 24.56 19.86
C PRO A 79 23.92 23.43 18.90
N SER A 80 25.15 23.44 18.35
CA SER A 80 25.58 22.48 17.31
C SER A 80 25.40 21.05 17.79
N GLN A 81 24.50 20.33 17.13
CA GLN A 81 24.24 18.91 17.41
C GLN A 81 25.46 18.09 17.01
N ARG A 82 25.93 17.20 17.85
CA ARG A 82 27.08 16.28 17.63
C ARG A 82 26.79 15.19 16.57
N ARG A 83 25.70 15.28 15.79
CA ARG A 83 25.38 14.37 14.69
C ARG A 83 25.20 15.15 13.39
N PRO A 84 25.60 14.57 12.23
CA PRO A 84 25.51 15.27 10.96
C PRO A 84 24.07 15.56 10.59
N VAL A 85 23.81 16.86 10.46
CA VAL A 85 22.83 17.47 9.60
C VAL A 85 21.38 17.00 9.75
N THR A 86 20.68 17.59 10.70
CA THR A 86 19.25 17.81 10.50
C THR A 86 19.13 18.94 9.46
N ASP A 87 18.44 18.69 8.33
CA ASP A 87 18.15 19.71 7.34
C ASP A 87 17.63 20.99 8.01
N PRO A 88 18.23 22.17 7.76
CA PRO A 88 17.78 23.43 8.38
C PRO A 88 16.30 23.74 8.07
N GLY A 89 15.80 23.34 6.88
CA GLY A 89 14.39 23.44 6.52
C GLY A 89 13.51 22.64 7.46
N TYR A 90 13.88 21.39 7.71
CA TYR A 90 13.17 20.54 8.67
C TYR A 90 13.21 21.10 10.10
N ALA A 91 14.36 21.58 10.55
CA ALA A 91 14.50 22.14 11.90
C ALA A 91 13.57 23.37 12.10
N LEU A 92 13.47 24.23 11.09
CA LEU A 92 12.58 25.40 11.10
C LEU A 92 11.10 24.97 11.13
N VAL A 93 10.69 24.07 10.24
CA VAL A 93 9.30 23.62 10.17
C VAL A 93 8.91 22.90 11.46
N ARG A 94 9.77 22.01 11.97
CA ARG A 94 9.57 21.31 13.26
C ARG A 94 9.37 22.30 14.41
N LEU A 95 10.21 23.33 14.51
CA LEU A 95 10.09 24.37 15.56
C LEU A 95 8.75 25.11 15.46
N ARG A 96 8.31 25.48 14.27
CA ARG A 96 7.01 26.14 14.04
C ARG A 96 5.82 25.25 14.39
N VAL A 97 5.90 23.97 14.00
CA VAL A 97 4.90 22.97 14.37
C VAL A 97 4.79 22.83 15.89
N LEU A 98 5.92 22.73 16.59
CA LEU A 98 5.95 22.65 18.06
C LEU A 98 5.35 23.90 18.70
N ARG A 99 5.74 25.10 18.30
CA ARG A 99 5.16 26.35 18.79
C ARG A 99 3.63 26.39 18.65
N ALA A 100 3.15 26.01 17.46
CA ALA A 100 1.71 26.01 17.20
C ALA A 100 0.97 24.92 18.01
N ALA A 101 1.60 23.76 18.20
CA ALA A 101 1.02 22.67 19.00
C ALA A 101 0.99 23.00 20.50
N LEU A 102 2.02 23.65 21.04
CA LEU A 102 2.05 24.14 22.42
C LEU A 102 1.02 25.25 22.66
N ALA A 103 0.91 26.21 21.73
CA ALA A 103 -0.07 27.28 21.80
C ALA A 103 -1.54 26.79 21.75
N ALA A 104 -1.77 25.60 21.19
CA ALA A 104 -3.12 25.02 21.09
C ALA A 104 -3.69 24.55 22.45
N GLU A 105 -2.90 24.46 23.51
CA GLU A 105 -3.38 24.14 24.87
C GLU A 105 -4.16 25.30 25.50
N ASN A 106 -3.73 26.54 25.21
CA ASN A 106 -4.40 27.75 25.68
C ASN A 106 -4.60 28.73 24.52
N PRO A 107 -5.59 28.51 23.65
CA PRO A 107 -5.79 29.36 22.49
C PRO A 107 -6.23 30.75 22.92
N ARG A 108 -5.38 31.75 22.69
CA ARG A 108 -5.65 33.16 22.91
C ARG A 108 -5.67 33.89 21.58
N VAL A 109 -6.70 34.66 21.31
CA VAL A 109 -6.78 35.53 20.12
C VAL A 109 -6.65 36.98 20.57
N ARG A 110 -5.66 37.70 20.04
CA ARG A 110 -5.57 39.16 20.16
C ARG A 110 -6.59 39.80 19.20
N LEU A 111 -7.58 40.44 19.77
CA LEU A 111 -8.49 41.30 19.02
C LEU A 111 -7.81 42.65 18.77
N PRO A 112 -7.48 43.02 17.53
CA PRO A 112 -6.70 44.25 17.25
C PRO A 112 -7.41 45.54 17.69
N LEU A 113 -8.72 45.53 17.77
CA LEU A 113 -9.55 46.68 18.18
C LEU A 113 -9.65 46.87 19.70
N LEU A 114 -9.44 45.84 20.53
CA LEU A 114 -9.68 45.90 21.99
C LEU A 114 -8.44 45.73 22.83
N ARG A 115 -7.26 45.58 22.28
CA ARG A 115 -5.98 45.33 23.01
C ARG A 115 -6.08 44.26 24.11
N ARG A 116 -7.09 43.39 24.06
CA ARG A 116 -7.39 42.38 25.07
C ARG A 116 -7.27 40.98 24.45
N GLU A 117 -6.59 40.08 25.17
CA GLU A 117 -6.53 38.67 24.79
C GLU A 117 -7.76 37.96 25.35
N VAL A 118 -8.58 37.37 24.49
CA VAL A 118 -9.77 36.63 24.89
C VAL A 118 -9.53 35.14 24.59
N PRO A 119 -9.79 34.23 25.55
CA PRO A 119 -9.77 32.81 25.28
C PRO A 119 -10.89 32.46 24.30
N VAL A 120 -10.51 31.98 23.11
CA VAL A 120 -11.48 31.54 22.10
C VAL A 120 -11.50 30.03 22.11
N PRO A 121 -12.67 29.40 22.27
CA PRO A 121 -12.76 27.95 22.14
C PRO A 121 -12.29 27.54 20.75
N PRO A 122 -11.44 26.51 20.63
CA PRO A 122 -10.91 26.08 19.34
C PRO A 122 -12.06 25.67 18.43
N MET A 123 -12.30 26.44 17.36
CA MET A 123 -13.25 26.03 16.33
C MET A 123 -12.76 24.70 15.73
N PRO A 124 -13.64 23.67 15.72
CA PRO A 124 -13.25 22.39 15.17
C PRO A 124 -12.93 22.57 13.69
N PRO A 125 -11.76 22.10 13.21
CA PRO A 125 -11.51 22.06 11.78
C PRO A 125 -12.58 21.18 11.13
N LEU A 126 -13.11 21.65 10.00
CA LEU A 126 -14.11 20.91 9.23
C LEU A 126 -13.51 19.59 8.77
N LEU A 127 -14.27 18.49 8.89
CA LEU A 127 -13.87 17.21 8.34
C LEU A 127 -13.74 17.33 6.82
N PRO A 128 -12.61 16.88 6.25
CA PRO A 128 -12.47 16.91 4.80
C PRO A 128 -13.56 16.08 4.15
N GLN A 129 -14.20 16.65 3.14
CA GLN A 129 -15.21 15.96 2.35
C GLN A 129 -14.64 15.68 0.97
N VAL A 130 -14.62 14.42 0.59
CA VAL A 130 -14.27 13.99 -0.75
C VAL A 130 -15.48 13.25 -1.33
N TRP A 131 -15.97 13.73 -2.48
CA TRP A 131 -17.17 13.17 -3.13
C TRP A 131 -18.41 13.17 -2.23
N GLY A 132 -18.55 14.17 -1.35
CA GLY A 132 -19.65 14.28 -0.39
C GLY A 132 -19.60 13.26 0.76
N LEU A 133 -18.51 12.50 0.88
CA LEU A 133 -18.24 11.62 2.02
C LEU A 133 -17.36 12.36 3.03
N ARG A 134 -17.72 12.30 4.31
CA ARG A 134 -16.86 12.79 5.38
C ARG A 134 -15.76 11.77 5.64
N LEU A 135 -14.51 12.23 5.61
CA LEU A 135 -13.37 11.41 5.95
C LEU A 135 -13.07 11.54 7.43
N PHE A 136 -12.84 10.41 8.08
CA PHE A 136 -12.50 10.32 9.49
C PHE A 136 -11.10 9.70 9.60
N PRO A 137 -10.30 10.13 10.57
CA PRO A 137 -9.05 9.44 10.89
C PRO A 137 -9.31 7.97 11.22
N ARG A 138 -8.48 7.08 10.70
CA ARG A 138 -8.54 5.65 11.01
C ARG A 138 -8.44 5.46 12.53
N SER A 139 -9.23 4.55 13.10
CA SER A 139 -9.13 4.20 14.52
C SER A 139 -7.75 3.61 14.81
N GLY A 140 -7.11 4.05 15.88
CA GLY A 140 -5.87 3.48 16.38
C GLY A 140 -6.09 2.15 17.11
N GLY A 141 -5.00 1.41 17.29
CA GLY A 141 -4.98 0.17 18.06
C GLY A 141 -4.93 0.41 19.57
N MET A 142 -4.83 -0.70 20.33
CA MET A 142 -4.74 -0.67 21.79
C MET A 142 -3.47 0.05 22.30
N GLU A 143 -2.38 -0.05 21.54
CA GLU A 143 -1.11 0.57 21.90
C GLU A 143 -1.19 2.10 21.79
N GLU A 144 -1.86 2.63 20.73
CA GLU A 144 -2.13 4.08 20.64
C GLU A 144 -2.96 4.57 21.84
N LEU A 145 -3.99 3.82 22.22
CA LEU A 145 -4.84 4.20 23.36
C LEU A 145 -4.04 4.22 24.66
N THR A 146 -3.17 3.26 24.88
CA THR A 146 -2.33 3.16 26.08
C THR A 146 -1.32 4.33 26.15
N LEU A 147 -0.64 4.62 25.03
CA LEU A 147 0.26 5.76 24.94
C LEU A 147 -0.48 7.11 25.09
N CYS A 148 -1.62 7.27 24.43
CA CYS A 148 -2.43 8.48 24.56
C CYS A 148 -2.90 8.70 26.01
N ARG A 149 -3.21 7.63 26.73
CA ARG A 149 -3.56 7.70 28.17
C ARG A 149 -2.35 8.13 29.02
N ALA A 150 -1.18 7.54 28.78
CA ALA A 150 0.05 7.93 29.47
C ALA A 150 0.41 9.42 29.18
N LEU A 151 0.33 9.85 27.93
CA LEU A 151 0.60 11.23 27.54
C LEU A 151 -0.46 12.21 28.03
N SER A 152 -1.69 11.77 28.31
CA SER A 152 -2.76 12.65 28.78
C SER A 152 -2.52 13.18 30.21
N ALA A 153 -1.70 12.49 30.99
CA ALA A 153 -1.31 12.92 32.33
C ALA A 153 -0.21 14.01 32.33
N LEU A 154 0.41 14.26 31.16
CA LEU A 154 1.53 15.21 31.05
C LEU A 154 1.04 16.57 30.52
N PRO A 155 1.64 17.68 31.01
CA PRO A 155 1.45 18.99 30.39
C PRO A 155 2.10 19.04 29.00
N ALA A 156 1.67 20.00 28.14
CA ALA A 156 2.12 20.07 26.76
C ALA A 156 3.65 20.13 26.58
N PRO A 157 4.41 20.90 27.37
CA PRO A 157 5.87 20.90 27.28
C PRO A 157 6.49 19.53 27.56
N ALA A 158 5.95 18.78 28.54
CA ALA A 158 6.43 17.44 28.87
C ALA A 158 6.10 16.42 27.80
N ARG A 159 4.90 16.51 27.18
CA ARG A 159 4.56 15.72 26.00
C ARG A 159 5.52 15.99 24.84
N ALA A 160 5.83 17.28 24.59
CA ALA A 160 6.78 17.67 23.56
C ALA A 160 8.19 17.12 23.85
N ALA A 161 8.67 17.20 25.11
CA ALA A 161 9.94 16.61 25.54
C ALA A 161 9.98 15.10 25.26
N TYR A 162 8.93 14.37 25.64
CA TYR A 162 8.82 12.94 25.40
C TYR A 162 8.89 12.61 23.91
N VAL A 163 8.11 13.32 23.08
CA VAL A 163 8.04 13.06 21.63
C VAL A 163 9.36 13.41 20.95
N LEU A 164 10.03 14.49 21.33
CA LEU A 164 11.33 14.86 20.79
C LEU A 164 12.41 13.82 21.11
N ARG A 165 12.37 13.21 22.28
CA ARG A 165 13.30 12.13 22.66
C ARG A 165 12.96 10.82 21.95
N ALA A 166 11.68 10.43 21.94
CA ALA A 166 11.25 9.13 21.46
C ALA A 166 11.12 9.05 19.93
N LEU A 167 10.53 10.06 19.28
CA LEU A 167 10.31 10.10 17.83
C LEU A 167 11.50 10.71 17.08
N GLU A 168 12.06 11.83 17.60
CA GLU A 168 13.17 12.52 16.94
C GLU A 168 14.54 11.98 17.35
N GLY A 169 14.63 11.24 18.44
CA GLY A 169 15.88 10.69 18.96
C GLY A 169 16.86 11.75 19.46
N LEU A 170 16.35 12.92 19.88
CA LEU A 170 17.18 14.03 20.36
C LEU A 170 17.72 13.75 21.76
N GLY A 171 18.97 14.18 22.00
CA GLY A 171 19.56 14.21 23.34
C GLY A 171 18.91 15.27 24.23
N GLU A 172 19.09 15.15 25.54
CA GLU A 172 18.45 16.06 26.51
C GLU A 172 18.82 17.54 26.29
N ALA A 173 20.08 17.83 25.98
CA ALA A 173 20.53 19.19 25.68
C ALA A 173 19.83 19.78 24.44
N ASP A 174 19.67 18.95 23.40
CA ASP A 174 18.99 19.36 22.15
C ASP A 174 17.49 19.55 22.39
N VAL A 175 16.86 18.67 23.17
CA VAL A 175 15.44 18.81 23.54
C VAL A 175 15.21 20.08 24.31
N ARG A 176 16.09 20.40 25.28
CA ARG A 176 16.05 21.64 26.06
C ARG A 176 16.09 22.85 25.14
N ALA A 177 17.08 22.91 24.26
CA ALA A 177 17.25 24.03 23.33
C ALA A 177 16.04 24.20 22.38
N VAL A 178 15.47 23.09 21.89
CA VAL A 178 14.28 23.13 21.02
C VAL A 178 13.04 23.61 21.80
N LEU A 179 12.85 23.20 23.05
CA LEU A 179 11.71 23.61 23.87
C LEU A 179 11.83 25.09 24.27
N GLU A 180 13.02 25.56 24.64
CA GLU A 180 13.31 26.98 24.90
C GLU A 180 13.02 27.83 23.65
N ALA A 181 13.54 27.41 22.49
CA ALA A 181 13.26 28.06 21.21
C ALA A 181 11.76 28.02 20.84
N ALA A 182 11.03 26.99 21.25
CA ALA A 182 9.57 26.88 21.03
C ALA A 182 8.78 27.79 21.99
N GLY A 183 9.42 28.38 23.03
CA GLY A 183 8.78 29.23 24.00
C GLY A 183 8.05 28.45 25.10
N ALA A 184 8.53 27.26 25.44
CA ALA A 184 7.97 26.48 26.54
C ALA A 184 8.35 27.09 27.88
N GLU A 185 7.38 27.22 28.79
CA GLU A 185 7.59 27.58 30.18
C GLU A 185 8.06 26.35 30.96
N ASP A 186 8.90 26.52 31.97
CA ASP A 186 9.43 25.44 32.84
C ASP A 186 10.01 24.22 32.09
N VAL A 187 11.00 24.44 31.24
CA VAL A 187 11.67 23.38 30.50
C VAL A 187 12.32 22.31 31.41
N PRO A 188 12.97 22.65 32.56
CA PRO A 188 13.49 21.64 33.47
C PRO A 188 12.42 20.71 34.04
N GLY A 189 11.28 21.26 34.49
CA GLY A 189 10.14 20.47 34.97
C GLY A 189 9.53 19.60 33.89
N ALA A 190 9.44 20.10 32.65
CA ALA A 190 8.97 19.35 31.50
C ALA A 190 9.87 18.13 31.16
N LEU A 191 11.20 18.31 31.26
CA LEU A 191 12.17 17.22 31.04
C LEU A 191 12.08 16.16 32.14
N ALA A 192 11.96 16.60 33.42
CA ALA A 192 11.80 15.69 34.55
C ALA A 192 10.50 14.87 34.46
N ALA A 193 9.37 15.52 34.12
CA ALA A 193 8.09 14.87 33.96
C ALA A 193 8.11 13.86 32.78
N ALA A 194 8.75 14.22 31.67
CA ALA A 194 8.92 13.32 30.53
C ALA A 194 9.81 12.11 30.87
N ALA A 195 10.83 12.29 31.72
CA ALA A 195 11.73 11.20 32.15
C ALA A 195 11.02 10.21 33.10
N GLY A 196 10.10 10.70 33.93
CA GLY A 196 9.31 9.88 34.87
C GLY A 196 8.19 9.09 34.20
N THR A 197 7.90 9.35 32.91
CA THR A 197 6.84 8.63 32.17
C THR A 197 7.36 7.27 31.79
N ALA A 198 6.80 6.21 32.38
CA ALA A 198 7.12 4.84 32.03
C ALA A 198 6.83 4.58 30.53
N PRO A 199 7.73 3.92 29.79
CA PRO A 199 7.45 3.54 28.43
C PRO A 199 6.19 2.66 28.40
N ALA A 200 5.18 3.12 27.65
CA ALA A 200 3.98 2.31 27.44
C ALA A 200 4.41 0.99 26.79
N ALA A 201 4.14 -0.13 27.49
CA ALA A 201 4.47 -1.50 27.06
C ALA A 201 5.95 -1.75 26.70
N GLY A 202 6.82 -1.80 27.71
CA GLY A 202 8.02 -2.67 27.68
C GLY A 202 9.19 -2.30 26.77
N GLY A 203 9.20 -1.19 26.07
CA GLY A 203 10.31 -0.85 25.19
C GLY A 203 10.45 0.64 24.91
N ARG A 204 11.68 1.12 24.91
CA ARG A 204 12.09 2.41 24.32
C ARG A 204 11.98 2.36 22.79
N ASP A 205 10.95 1.70 22.27
CA ASP A 205 10.94 1.32 20.87
C ASP A 205 10.35 2.44 20.01
N ARG A 206 11.25 3.12 19.30
CA ARG A 206 10.94 4.10 18.25
C ARG A 206 10.00 3.51 17.20
N SER A 207 10.05 2.20 16.98
CA SER A 207 9.21 1.47 16.04
C SER A 207 7.73 1.60 16.37
N LEU A 208 7.36 1.69 17.65
CA LEU A 208 5.98 1.86 18.06
C LEU A 208 5.40 3.20 17.60
N LEU A 209 6.14 4.29 17.81
CA LEU A 209 5.73 5.64 17.41
C LEU A 209 5.71 5.83 15.89
N GLU A 210 6.48 5.05 15.15
CA GLU A 210 6.52 5.03 13.68
C GLU A 210 5.58 3.99 13.07
N SER A 211 4.88 3.20 13.88
CA SER A 211 3.99 2.13 13.41
C SER A 211 2.76 2.67 12.67
N ALA A 212 2.15 1.81 11.87
CA ALA A 212 0.91 2.13 11.14
C ALA A 212 -0.29 2.39 12.08
N GLU A 213 -0.23 1.96 13.34
CA GLU A 213 -1.25 2.26 14.34
C GLU A 213 -1.28 3.74 14.72
N PHE A 214 -0.12 4.40 14.68
CA PHE A 214 0.07 5.83 14.95
C PHE A 214 0.08 6.67 13.67
N ASP A 215 -0.56 6.24 12.60
CA ASP A 215 -0.59 7.01 11.36
C ASP A 215 -1.75 8.02 11.33
N PRO A 216 -1.50 9.30 11.68
CA PRO A 216 -2.52 10.34 11.63
C PRO A 216 -2.87 10.74 10.19
N CYS A 217 -2.11 10.30 9.19
CA CYS A 217 -2.38 10.58 7.78
C CYS A 217 -3.39 9.60 7.16
N ALA A 218 -3.67 8.46 7.83
CA ALA A 218 -4.63 7.48 7.36
C ALA A 218 -6.07 7.95 7.60
N LEU A 219 -6.78 8.29 6.53
CA LEU A 219 -8.18 8.71 6.55
C LEU A 219 -9.08 7.64 5.92
N GLN A 220 -10.29 7.45 6.46
CA GLN A 220 -11.26 6.48 5.94
C GLN A 220 -12.69 7.04 5.98
N ALA A 221 -13.53 6.61 5.05
CA ALA A 221 -14.97 6.87 5.10
C ALA A 221 -15.66 5.82 5.98
N ARG A 222 -16.67 6.22 6.75
CA ARG A 222 -17.44 5.27 7.57
C ARG A 222 -18.43 4.48 6.71
N PRO A 223 -18.54 3.16 6.90
CA PRO A 223 -19.49 2.33 6.16
C PRO A 223 -20.95 2.82 6.27
N THR A 224 -21.33 3.36 7.42
CA THR A 224 -22.66 3.92 7.66
C THR A 224 -23.00 5.13 6.78
N ASP A 225 -22.01 5.96 6.45
CA ASP A 225 -22.20 7.12 5.56
C ASP A 225 -22.38 6.67 4.10
N LEU A 226 -21.72 5.59 3.69
CA LEU A 226 -21.93 4.96 2.39
C LEU A 226 -23.33 4.35 2.27
N LEU A 227 -23.81 3.67 3.31
CA LEU A 227 -25.16 3.10 3.35
C LEU A 227 -26.24 4.18 3.36
N ARG A 228 -26.04 5.25 4.14
CA ARG A 228 -26.94 6.41 4.19
C ARG A 228 -27.02 7.09 2.82
N ARG A 229 -25.89 7.31 2.17
CA ARG A 229 -25.84 7.87 0.81
C ARG A 229 -26.56 6.99 -0.20
N ARG A 230 -26.39 5.66 -0.16
CA ARG A 230 -27.14 4.72 -1.01
C ARG A 230 -28.65 4.77 -0.74
N ARG A 231 -29.08 4.95 0.52
CA ARG A 231 -30.50 5.14 0.86
C ARG A 231 -31.03 6.47 0.32
N HIS A 232 -30.31 7.58 0.54
CA HIS A 232 -30.70 8.89 0.02
C HIS A 232 -30.70 8.93 -1.52
N ALA A 233 -29.76 8.27 -2.18
CA ALA A 233 -29.79 8.15 -3.64
C ALA A 233 -31.02 7.37 -4.14
N ARG A 234 -31.43 6.30 -3.44
CA ARG A 234 -32.63 5.52 -3.79
C ARG A 234 -33.91 6.31 -3.51
N THR A 235 -33.99 7.05 -2.40
CA THR A 235 -35.14 7.92 -2.09
C THR A 235 -35.19 9.12 -3.02
N ALA A 236 -34.05 9.69 -3.42
CA ALA A 236 -34.00 10.77 -4.41
C ALA A 236 -34.42 10.28 -5.80
N LEU A 237 -34.01 9.05 -6.20
CA LEU A 237 -34.45 8.42 -7.45
C LEU A 237 -35.94 8.14 -7.45
N ALA A 238 -36.53 7.66 -6.32
CA ALA A 238 -37.96 7.45 -6.19
C ALA A 238 -38.73 8.78 -6.21
N GLY A 239 -38.23 9.81 -5.51
CA GLY A 239 -38.79 11.16 -5.53
C GLY A 239 -38.70 11.83 -6.90
N ALA A 240 -37.59 11.66 -7.61
CA ALA A 240 -37.39 12.14 -8.98
C ALA A 240 -38.32 11.44 -9.98
N ALA A 241 -38.54 10.13 -9.82
CA ALA A 241 -39.50 9.39 -10.67
C ALA A 241 -40.93 9.91 -10.50
N VAL A 242 -41.36 10.22 -9.27
CA VAL A 242 -42.69 10.81 -9.00
C VAL A 242 -42.79 12.23 -9.55
N LEU A 243 -41.73 13.04 -9.44
CA LEU A 243 -41.70 14.40 -10.00
C LEU A 243 -41.63 14.42 -11.52
N VAL A 244 -40.91 13.49 -12.14
CA VAL A 244 -40.83 13.36 -13.59
C VAL A 244 -42.17 12.89 -14.19
N CYS A 245 -42.85 11.94 -13.54
CA CYS A 245 -44.20 11.55 -13.96
C CYS A 245 -45.23 12.69 -13.78
N GLY A 246 -45.09 13.55 -12.78
CA GLY A 246 -45.93 14.73 -12.58
C GLY A 246 -45.65 15.88 -13.54
N ALA A 247 -44.38 16.10 -13.89
CA ALA A 247 -43.93 17.18 -14.78
C ALA A 247 -44.16 16.87 -16.28
N LEU A 248 -44.18 15.60 -16.68
CA LEU A 248 -44.48 15.18 -18.07
C LEU A 248 -45.94 15.42 -18.47
N LEU A 249 -46.83 15.69 -17.48
CA LEU A 249 -48.24 15.96 -17.74
C LEU A 249 -48.56 17.47 -17.88
N THR A 250 -47.60 18.38 -17.70
CA THR A 250 -47.90 19.83 -17.60
C THR A 250 -47.01 20.81 -18.35
N MET A 251 -46.05 20.39 -19.23
CA MET A 251 -45.22 21.37 -19.94
C MET A 251 -45.12 21.16 -21.44
N PRO A 252 -45.33 22.24 -22.25
CA PRO A 252 -44.92 22.27 -23.66
C PRO A 252 -43.40 22.50 -23.79
N GLY A 253 -42.80 21.82 -24.73
CA GLY A 253 -41.41 21.68 -25.08
C GLY A 253 -40.44 22.86 -24.87
N GLY A 254 -39.29 22.53 -24.31
CA GLY A 254 -38.10 23.38 -24.22
C GLY A 254 -37.02 22.66 -23.44
N GLY A 255 -36.17 21.92 -24.15
CA GLY A 255 -35.10 21.13 -23.55
C GLY A 255 -34.07 21.95 -22.77
N ARG A 256 -34.04 21.70 -21.46
CA ARG A 256 -32.87 21.93 -20.61
C ARG A 256 -32.88 20.82 -19.56
N GLY A 257 -32.06 19.80 -19.80
CA GLY A 257 -31.82 18.73 -18.83
C GLY A 257 -31.06 19.22 -17.59
N PRO A 258 -31.00 18.42 -16.52
CA PRO A 258 -30.30 18.78 -15.27
C PRO A 258 -28.79 19.00 -15.43
N ASP A 259 -28.23 18.78 -16.59
CA ASP A 259 -26.84 19.11 -16.95
C ASP A 259 -26.60 20.62 -17.21
N GLY A 260 -27.64 21.45 -17.11
CA GLY A 260 -27.57 22.89 -17.33
C GLY A 260 -27.31 23.75 -16.09
N ALA A 261 -27.02 23.18 -14.92
CA ALA A 261 -26.41 23.92 -13.83
C ALA A 261 -24.94 24.14 -14.18
N ALA A 262 -24.70 25.08 -15.11
CA ALA A 262 -23.38 25.46 -15.55
C ALA A 262 -22.56 25.88 -14.33
N ALA A 263 -21.59 25.06 -13.97
CA ALA A 263 -20.46 25.58 -13.22
C ALA A 263 -19.93 26.77 -14.02
N PRO A 264 -19.72 27.93 -13.38
CA PRO A 264 -19.16 29.09 -14.08
C PRO A 264 -17.91 28.68 -14.87
N PRO A 265 -17.62 29.30 -16.01
CA PRO A 265 -16.46 28.96 -16.84
C PRO A 265 -15.11 28.91 -16.09
N TYR A 266 -15.00 29.64 -14.99
CA TYR A 266 -13.81 29.62 -14.11
C TYR A 266 -13.70 28.37 -13.23
N ALA A 267 -14.76 27.56 -13.13
CA ALA A 267 -14.74 26.30 -12.36
C ALA A 267 -14.35 25.09 -13.21
N GLU A 268 -14.00 25.30 -14.47
CA GLU A 268 -13.54 24.23 -15.34
C GLU A 268 -12.14 23.76 -14.94
N ASN A 269 -11.99 22.46 -14.72
CA ASN A 269 -10.71 21.85 -14.41
C ASN A 269 -9.85 21.76 -15.67
N ALA A 270 -8.88 22.66 -15.81
CA ALA A 270 -7.96 22.69 -16.95
C ALA A 270 -7.18 21.37 -17.13
N ALA A 271 -6.82 20.69 -16.02
CA ALA A 271 -6.14 19.40 -16.09
C ALA A 271 -7.06 18.29 -16.65
N ALA A 272 -8.33 18.30 -16.30
CA ALA A 272 -9.30 17.34 -16.85
C ALA A 272 -9.54 17.56 -18.36
N ARG A 273 -9.53 18.82 -18.84
CA ARG A 273 -9.57 19.11 -20.28
C ARG A 273 -8.28 18.65 -20.98
N ALA A 274 -7.11 18.96 -20.41
CA ALA A 274 -5.83 18.53 -20.95
C ALA A 274 -5.72 17.01 -21.03
N ALA A 275 -6.35 16.28 -20.08
CA ALA A 275 -6.40 14.82 -20.10
C ALA A 275 -7.17 14.23 -21.28
N LEU A 276 -8.06 14.99 -21.92
CA LEU A 276 -8.83 14.59 -23.12
C LEU A 276 -8.14 14.93 -24.43
N ASP A 277 -7.08 15.73 -24.40
CA ASP A 277 -6.39 16.18 -25.60
C ASP A 277 -5.28 15.18 -26.00
N PRO A 278 -5.38 14.53 -27.16
CA PRO A 278 -4.33 13.64 -27.67
C PRO A 278 -2.97 14.31 -27.84
N ALA A 279 -2.93 15.64 -28.00
CA ALA A 279 -1.69 16.40 -28.14
C ALA A 279 -0.96 16.55 -26.80
N GLN A 280 -1.68 16.48 -25.68
CA GLN A 280 -1.16 16.60 -24.32
C GLN A 280 -0.72 15.26 -23.72
N VAL A 281 -0.99 14.13 -24.40
CA VAL A 281 -0.54 12.81 -23.94
C VAL A 281 0.98 12.79 -23.82
N THR A 282 1.48 12.48 -22.64
CA THR A 282 2.92 12.49 -22.36
C THR A 282 3.61 11.25 -22.95
N ARG A 283 4.86 11.39 -23.34
CA ARG A 283 5.70 10.31 -23.87
C ARG A 283 7.09 10.42 -23.28
N SER A 284 7.58 9.34 -22.68
CA SER A 284 8.99 9.26 -22.28
C SER A 284 9.86 9.09 -23.53
N ALA A 285 10.99 9.79 -23.62
CA ALA A 285 11.91 9.65 -24.73
C ALA A 285 12.52 8.24 -24.77
N ALA A 286 12.82 7.76 -25.98
CA ALA A 286 13.50 6.48 -26.15
C ALA A 286 14.83 6.48 -25.39
N GLY A 287 15.07 5.45 -24.57
CA GLY A 287 16.30 5.33 -23.78
C GLY A 287 16.31 6.05 -22.43
N THR A 288 15.31 6.86 -22.06
CA THR A 288 15.19 7.50 -20.74
C THR A 288 15.38 6.50 -19.59
N TRP A 289 14.88 5.30 -19.74
CA TRP A 289 14.99 4.23 -18.76
C TRP A 289 16.43 3.80 -18.44
N ARG A 290 17.41 4.04 -19.35
CA ARG A 290 18.81 3.68 -19.11
C ARG A 290 19.44 4.50 -18.00
N ASN A 291 19.03 5.76 -17.89
CA ASN A 291 19.54 6.72 -16.92
C ASN A 291 18.54 7.00 -15.78
N ALA A 292 17.39 6.32 -15.78
CA ALA A 292 16.39 6.50 -14.74
C ALA A 292 16.87 5.90 -13.42
N THR A 293 16.82 6.68 -12.35
CA THR A 293 17.11 6.23 -10.99
C THR A 293 16.06 5.22 -10.50
N ARG A 294 14.86 5.30 -11.06
CA ARG A 294 13.75 4.39 -10.80
C ARG A 294 13.23 3.82 -12.11
N ARG A 295 13.24 2.51 -12.23
CA ARG A 295 12.72 1.78 -13.38
C ARG A 295 11.30 1.30 -13.09
N ASP A 296 10.33 2.15 -13.36
CA ASP A 296 8.90 1.82 -13.29
C ASP A 296 8.21 2.16 -14.61
N LEU A 297 6.89 2.11 -14.65
CA LEU A 297 6.12 2.40 -15.87
C LEU A 297 6.31 3.82 -16.40
N SER A 298 6.69 4.78 -15.55
CA SER A 298 6.96 6.15 -15.99
C SER A 298 8.19 6.27 -16.90
N ALA A 299 9.12 5.33 -16.80
CA ALA A 299 10.31 5.27 -17.65
C ALA A 299 10.08 4.57 -19.00
N TRP A 300 8.88 4.01 -19.25
CA TRP A 300 8.59 3.30 -20.49
C TRP A 300 8.35 4.28 -21.64
N PRO A 301 9.06 4.16 -22.77
CA PRO A 301 8.75 4.92 -23.97
C PRO A 301 7.44 4.44 -24.61
N ALA A 302 6.78 5.29 -25.37
CA ALA A 302 5.66 4.91 -26.20
C ALA A 302 6.13 3.99 -27.33
N ARG A 303 5.46 2.84 -27.53
CA ARG A 303 5.79 1.83 -28.53
C ARG A 303 4.55 1.39 -29.32
N GLY A 304 4.77 0.69 -30.42
CA GLY A 304 3.74 0.29 -31.37
C GLY A 304 3.66 1.21 -32.59
N ASP A 305 2.98 0.76 -33.64
CA ASP A 305 2.90 1.37 -34.96
C ASP A 305 1.88 2.53 -35.07
N ARG A 306 1.00 2.70 -34.05
CA ARG A 306 -0.07 3.72 -34.01
C ARG A 306 0.14 4.81 -32.95
N THR A 307 1.35 5.01 -32.47
CA THR A 307 1.63 6.00 -31.40
C THR A 307 1.30 7.44 -31.80
N HIS A 308 1.24 7.74 -33.11
CA HIS A 308 0.91 9.06 -33.65
C HIS A 308 -0.53 9.16 -34.19
N ASP A 309 -1.33 8.08 -34.12
CA ASP A 309 -2.72 8.06 -34.54
C ASP A 309 -3.59 8.87 -33.56
N ARG A 310 -3.76 10.16 -33.92
CA ARG A 310 -4.55 11.10 -33.09
C ARG A 310 -6.03 10.70 -32.99
N ALA A 311 -6.58 10.04 -34.02
CA ALA A 311 -7.97 9.64 -34.02
C ALA A 311 -8.19 8.49 -33.00
N LEU A 312 -7.33 7.47 -33.03
CA LEU A 312 -7.33 6.37 -32.06
C LEU A 312 -7.13 6.89 -30.62
N LEU A 313 -6.13 7.76 -30.40
CA LEU A 313 -5.86 8.32 -29.08
C LEU A 313 -7.04 9.16 -28.56
N ARG A 314 -7.70 9.93 -29.43
CA ARG A 314 -8.89 10.72 -29.06
C ARG A 314 -10.05 9.81 -28.62
N ARG A 315 -10.32 8.72 -29.35
CA ARG A 315 -11.36 7.74 -28.97
C ARG A 315 -11.02 7.09 -27.63
N ALA A 316 -9.79 6.63 -27.44
CA ALA A 316 -9.35 6.01 -26.20
C ALA A 316 -9.51 6.94 -24.98
N LEU A 317 -9.10 8.22 -25.09
CA LEU A 317 -9.25 9.21 -24.03
C LEU A 317 -10.72 9.57 -23.77
N ALA A 318 -11.54 9.72 -24.80
CA ALA A 318 -12.96 10.00 -24.69
C ALA A 318 -13.72 8.87 -23.99
N VAL A 319 -13.44 7.62 -24.39
CA VAL A 319 -14.04 6.43 -23.75
C VAL A 319 -13.56 6.29 -22.30
N TRP A 320 -12.28 6.56 -22.01
CA TRP A 320 -11.81 6.55 -20.63
C TRP A 320 -12.52 7.60 -19.78
N ALA A 321 -12.71 8.79 -20.30
CA ALA A 321 -13.37 9.87 -19.56
C ALA A 321 -14.86 9.58 -19.32
N ARG A 322 -15.55 9.02 -20.31
CA ARG A 322 -16.97 8.71 -20.24
C ARG A 322 -17.27 7.44 -21.03
N PRO A 323 -17.14 6.25 -20.41
CA PRO A 323 -17.50 5.01 -21.06
C PRO A 323 -18.99 5.00 -21.42
N GLY A 324 -19.31 4.68 -22.68
CA GLY A 324 -20.68 4.46 -23.13
C GLY A 324 -21.26 3.15 -22.55
N PRO A 325 -22.58 2.93 -22.73
CA PRO A 325 -23.24 1.71 -22.22
C PRO A 325 -22.73 0.44 -22.90
N ASP A 326 -22.25 0.52 -24.13
CA ASP A 326 -21.76 -0.62 -24.92
C ASP A 326 -20.28 -0.93 -24.68
N VAL A 327 -19.59 -0.12 -23.86
CA VAL A 327 -18.19 -0.35 -23.50
C VAL A 327 -18.08 -1.37 -22.38
N ARG A 328 -17.34 -2.44 -22.63
CA ARG A 328 -17.02 -3.42 -21.58
C ARG A 328 -15.95 -2.89 -20.65
N VAL A 329 -16.33 -2.52 -19.43
CA VAL A 329 -15.43 -1.95 -18.45
C VAL A 329 -15.08 -2.98 -17.39
N SER A 330 -13.79 -3.33 -17.27
CA SER A 330 -13.24 -4.14 -16.18
C SER A 330 -12.26 -3.35 -15.33
N ALA A 331 -12.09 -3.75 -14.07
CA ALA A 331 -11.09 -3.17 -13.18
C ALA A 331 -10.66 -4.17 -12.12
N THR A 332 -9.38 -4.17 -11.78
CA THR A 332 -8.88 -4.92 -10.63
C THR A 332 -9.54 -4.43 -9.33
N PRO A 333 -9.74 -5.30 -8.35
CA PRO A 333 -10.37 -4.91 -7.09
C PRO A 333 -9.69 -3.71 -6.43
N GLY A 334 -10.48 -2.68 -6.09
CA GLY A 334 -9.98 -1.46 -5.46
C GLY A 334 -9.36 -0.44 -6.43
N THR A 335 -9.44 -0.67 -7.76
CA THR A 335 -9.02 0.31 -8.76
C THR A 335 -10.17 1.22 -9.16
N ALA A 336 -9.93 2.53 -9.14
CA ALA A 336 -10.91 3.52 -9.58
C ALA A 336 -11.10 3.47 -11.09
N LYS A 337 -12.36 3.54 -11.57
CA LYS A 337 -12.71 3.51 -12.99
C LYS A 337 -12.92 4.91 -13.61
N GLY A 338 -12.73 5.99 -12.80
CA GLY A 338 -12.95 7.35 -13.24
C GLY A 338 -11.92 7.86 -14.26
N PRO A 339 -12.14 9.04 -14.84
CA PRO A 339 -11.24 9.66 -15.80
C PRO A 339 -9.84 9.89 -15.23
N ALA A 340 -8.88 10.17 -16.11
CA ALA A 340 -7.55 10.60 -15.70
C ALA A 340 -7.61 11.96 -14.99
N ALA A 341 -6.77 12.14 -13.97
CA ALA A 341 -6.70 13.41 -13.25
C ALA A 341 -5.96 14.52 -14.04
N GLY A 342 -5.16 14.13 -15.02
CA GLY A 342 -4.39 14.98 -15.93
C GLY A 342 -3.94 14.19 -17.14
N PRO A 343 -3.13 14.78 -18.05
CA PRO A 343 -2.63 14.10 -19.23
C PRO A 343 -1.91 12.80 -18.88
N PRO A 344 -2.38 11.64 -19.37
CA PRO A 344 -1.72 10.37 -19.12
C PRO A 344 -0.48 10.17 -19.99
N GLN A 345 0.37 9.24 -19.59
CA GLN A 345 1.50 8.79 -20.40
C GLN A 345 1.05 7.66 -21.34
N LEU A 346 1.45 7.76 -22.62
CA LEU A 346 1.30 6.69 -23.58
C LEU A 346 2.41 5.67 -23.40
N LEU A 347 2.03 4.40 -23.24
CA LEU A 347 2.95 3.27 -23.17
C LEU A 347 2.97 2.47 -24.47
N TYR A 348 1.80 2.33 -25.10
CA TYR A 348 1.63 1.58 -26.34
C TYR A 348 0.43 2.09 -27.15
N ALA A 349 0.56 2.11 -28.46
CA ALA A 349 -0.56 2.19 -29.39
C ALA A 349 -0.23 1.40 -30.66
N GLY A 350 -1.02 0.39 -30.96
CA GLY A 350 -0.77 -0.51 -32.11
C GLY A 350 -1.85 -1.56 -32.27
N VAL A 351 -1.66 -2.48 -33.18
CA VAL A 351 -2.58 -3.59 -33.43
C VAL A 351 -2.08 -4.88 -32.78
N ALA A 352 -2.92 -5.54 -32.01
CA ALA A 352 -2.67 -6.84 -31.43
C ALA A 352 -3.92 -7.73 -31.56
N ASP A 353 -3.76 -8.91 -32.15
CA ASP A 353 -4.84 -9.89 -32.34
C ASP A 353 -6.14 -9.26 -32.92
N ARG A 354 -6.01 -8.49 -34.03
CA ARG A 354 -7.08 -7.76 -34.73
C ARG A 354 -7.79 -6.68 -33.89
N ALA A 355 -7.21 -6.27 -32.78
CA ALA A 355 -7.69 -5.12 -32.02
C ALA A 355 -6.67 -3.97 -32.08
N ALA A 356 -7.15 -2.74 -32.27
CA ALA A 356 -6.37 -1.56 -32.01
C ALA A 356 -6.33 -1.34 -30.49
N VAL A 357 -5.13 -1.37 -29.91
CA VAL A 357 -4.91 -1.34 -28.48
C VAL A 357 -4.14 -0.08 -28.10
N VAL A 358 -4.59 0.61 -27.06
CA VAL A 358 -3.88 1.74 -26.45
C VAL A 358 -3.66 1.43 -24.98
N LEU A 359 -2.40 1.50 -24.52
CA LEU A 359 -2.04 1.43 -23.11
C LEU A 359 -1.63 2.81 -22.62
N LEU A 360 -2.30 3.27 -21.57
CA LEU A 360 -2.08 4.56 -20.93
C LEU A 360 -1.73 4.35 -19.45
N TYR A 361 -0.91 5.27 -18.90
CA TYR A 361 -0.53 5.27 -17.49
C TYR A 361 -0.74 6.67 -16.89
N ASP A 362 -1.41 6.75 -15.74
CA ASP A 362 -1.73 8.02 -15.07
C ASP A 362 -0.96 8.23 -13.76
N GLY A 363 0.11 7.47 -13.55
CA GLY A 363 0.89 7.49 -12.30
C GLY A 363 0.39 6.52 -11.23
N LEU A 364 -0.88 6.10 -11.28
CA LEU A 364 -1.51 5.19 -10.33
C LEU A 364 -2.03 3.93 -10.99
N ARG A 365 -2.48 4.03 -12.24
CA ARG A 365 -3.18 2.96 -12.97
C ARG A 365 -2.62 2.82 -14.38
N VAL A 366 -2.60 1.57 -14.84
CA VAL A 366 -2.54 1.26 -16.26
C VAL A 366 -3.97 1.10 -16.77
N VAL A 367 -4.25 1.73 -17.88
CA VAL A 367 -5.54 1.64 -18.57
C VAL A 367 -5.31 1.09 -19.97
N ARG A 368 -6.02 0.01 -20.30
CA ARG A 368 -6.02 -0.60 -21.62
C ARG A 368 -7.34 -0.27 -22.30
N TYR A 369 -7.27 0.43 -23.40
CA TYR A 369 -8.35 0.58 -24.36
C TYR A 369 -8.13 -0.39 -25.51
N ALA A 370 -9.20 -1.03 -25.99
CA ALA A 370 -9.16 -1.88 -27.16
C ALA A 370 -10.46 -1.76 -27.98
N GLU A 371 -10.32 -1.61 -29.29
CA GLU A 371 -11.41 -1.58 -30.27
C GLU A 371 -11.07 -2.51 -31.45
N PRO A 372 -12.03 -2.96 -32.29
CA PRO A 372 -11.71 -3.67 -33.52
C PRO A 372 -10.79 -2.85 -34.42
N ALA A 373 -9.75 -3.46 -34.98
CA ALA A 373 -8.74 -2.72 -35.78
C ALA A 373 -9.29 -2.27 -37.15
N ASP A 374 -10.18 -3.07 -37.74
CA ASP A 374 -10.67 -2.87 -39.09
C ASP A 374 -12.01 -2.12 -39.15
N ASP A 375 -12.79 -2.18 -38.07
CA ASP A 375 -14.09 -1.51 -37.95
C ASP A 375 -14.29 -1.04 -36.49
N PRO A 376 -13.86 0.19 -36.16
CA PRO A 376 -14.00 0.72 -34.80
C PRO A 376 -15.45 0.82 -34.29
N ASP A 377 -16.41 0.98 -35.20
CA ASP A 377 -17.85 1.08 -34.92
C ASP A 377 -18.56 -0.28 -35.08
N GLY A 378 -17.81 -1.32 -35.39
CA GLY A 378 -18.32 -2.65 -35.66
C GLY A 378 -18.83 -3.41 -34.43
N PRO A 379 -19.50 -4.54 -34.64
CA PRO A 379 -20.17 -5.30 -33.55
C PRO A 379 -19.22 -5.93 -32.53
N GLY A 380 -17.91 -5.82 -32.71
CA GLY A 380 -16.90 -6.37 -31.79
C GLY A 380 -16.87 -5.72 -30.40
N GLY A 381 -17.41 -4.52 -30.27
CA GLY A 381 -17.48 -3.75 -29.04
C GLY A 381 -16.12 -3.21 -28.56
N VAL A 382 -16.17 -2.20 -27.72
CA VAL A 382 -15.00 -1.55 -27.12
C VAL A 382 -14.77 -2.10 -25.71
N ALA A 383 -13.52 -2.30 -25.34
CA ALA A 383 -13.12 -2.72 -24.00
C ALA A 383 -12.24 -1.66 -23.33
N LEU A 384 -12.47 -1.45 -22.04
CA LEU A 384 -11.70 -0.56 -21.21
C LEU A 384 -11.36 -1.26 -19.89
N ASP A 385 -10.08 -1.55 -19.69
CA ASP A 385 -9.60 -2.30 -18.53
C ASP A 385 -8.69 -1.44 -17.68
N PHE A 386 -8.88 -1.52 -16.37
CA PHE A 386 -8.10 -0.77 -15.39
C PHE A 386 -7.34 -1.70 -14.46
N ALA A 387 -6.04 -1.48 -14.33
CA ALA A 387 -5.24 -2.14 -13.32
C ALA A 387 -4.47 -1.13 -12.48
N ARG A 388 -4.46 -1.35 -11.18
CA ARG A 388 -3.67 -0.58 -10.25
C ARG A 388 -2.19 -0.89 -10.45
N ALA A 389 -1.34 0.14 -10.48
CA ALA A 389 0.09 0.02 -10.71
C ALA A 389 0.91 0.97 -9.82
N ASP A 390 0.26 1.60 -8.82
CA ASP A 390 0.95 2.46 -7.85
C ASP A 390 1.97 1.65 -7.02
N GLY A 391 3.16 2.20 -6.87
CA GLY A 391 4.26 1.49 -6.23
C GLY A 391 4.90 0.39 -7.09
N ALA A 392 4.67 0.40 -8.40
CA ALA A 392 5.44 -0.42 -9.33
C ALA A 392 6.92 -0.06 -9.29
N ASP A 393 7.76 -1.06 -9.43
CA ASP A 393 9.22 -0.99 -9.46
C ASP A 393 9.77 -1.84 -10.62
N ASP A 394 11.06 -1.91 -10.76
CA ASP A 394 11.74 -2.70 -11.80
C ASP A 394 11.41 -4.20 -11.74
N THR A 395 10.97 -4.69 -10.58
CA THR A 395 10.60 -6.10 -10.39
C THR A 395 9.14 -6.41 -10.67
N SER A 396 8.27 -5.42 -10.71
CA SER A 396 6.82 -5.55 -10.91
C SER A 396 6.30 -4.83 -12.15
N ALA A 397 7.01 -3.83 -12.68
CA ALA A 397 6.73 -3.18 -13.96
C ALA A 397 7.49 -3.85 -15.11
N THR A 398 7.32 -5.16 -15.27
CA THR A 398 8.12 -5.97 -16.22
C THR A 398 7.37 -6.31 -17.49
N ALA A 399 6.05 -6.42 -17.43
CA ALA A 399 5.20 -6.71 -18.57
C ALA A 399 3.78 -6.17 -18.37
N LEU A 400 3.12 -5.85 -19.47
CA LEU A 400 1.71 -5.45 -19.53
C LEU A 400 0.98 -6.31 -20.55
N VAL A 401 -0.24 -6.70 -20.25
CA VAL A 401 -1.08 -7.45 -21.19
C VAL A 401 -1.60 -6.53 -22.27
N LEU A 402 -1.28 -6.85 -23.51
CA LEU A 402 -1.82 -6.19 -24.71
C LEU A 402 -3.19 -6.77 -25.10
N SER A 403 -3.26 -8.09 -25.24
CA SER A 403 -4.47 -8.76 -25.69
C SER A 403 -4.64 -10.12 -24.99
N ARG A 404 -5.89 -10.57 -24.97
CA ARG A 404 -6.26 -11.96 -24.65
C ARG A 404 -7.24 -12.45 -25.71
N ALA A 405 -6.78 -13.35 -26.56
CA ALA A 405 -7.57 -13.93 -27.64
C ALA A 405 -7.23 -15.41 -27.77
N ASP A 406 -8.20 -16.22 -28.13
CA ASP A 406 -8.04 -17.64 -28.51
C ASP A 406 -7.23 -18.44 -27.46
N SER A 407 -7.54 -18.23 -26.16
CA SER A 407 -6.83 -18.83 -25.04
C SER A 407 -5.34 -18.48 -24.97
N ASN A 408 -4.92 -17.39 -25.59
CA ASN A 408 -3.57 -16.85 -25.51
C ASN A 408 -3.58 -15.44 -24.91
N VAL A 409 -2.43 -15.03 -24.42
CA VAL A 409 -2.14 -13.67 -23.96
C VAL A 409 -0.89 -13.15 -24.68
N ARG A 410 -0.90 -11.88 -25.08
CA ARG A 410 0.29 -11.17 -25.55
C ARG A 410 0.68 -10.10 -24.57
N TYR A 411 1.97 -9.92 -24.42
CA TYR A 411 2.52 -8.92 -23.50
C TYR A 411 3.33 -7.85 -24.25
N LEU A 412 3.32 -6.66 -23.70
CA LEU A 412 4.33 -5.63 -23.90
C LEU A 412 5.33 -5.77 -22.75
N THR A 413 6.58 -6.10 -23.03
CA THR A 413 7.63 -6.25 -22.02
C THR A 413 8.25 -4.90 -21.66
N ALA A 414 8.91 -4.81 -20.51
CA ALA A 414 9.66 -3.61 -20.14
C ALA A 414 10.77 -3.29 -21.16
N PRO A 415 11.11 -2.00 -21.37
CA PRO A 415 12.12 -1.62 -22.38
C PRO A 415 13.53 -2.11 -22.04
N TRP A 416 13.76 -2.55 -20.84
CA TRP A 416 15.03 -3.15 -20.39
C TRP A 416 15.06 -4.68 -20.47
N THR A 417 13.96 -5.30 -20.90
CA THR A 417 13.90 -6.76 -21.05
C THR A 417 14.70 -7.19 -22.28
N GLY A 418 15.77 -7.95 -22.03
CA GLY A 418 16.62 -8.51 -23.09
C GLY A 418 16.20 -9.91 -23.53
N HIS A 419 15.65 -10.70 -22.61
CA HIS A 419 15.31 -12.11 -22.85
C HIS A 419 13.93 -12.45 -22.30
N ALA A 420 13.16 -13.16 -23.11
CA ALA A 420 11.87 -13.71 -22.71
C ALA A 420 11.84 -15.21 -22.99
N GLU A 421 11.36 -15.98 -22.03
CA GLU A 421 11.18 -17.41 -22.15
C GLU A 421 9.83 -17.83 -21.58
N LEU A 422 9.35 -18.98 -22.04
CA LEU A 422 8.14 -19.61 -21.55
C LEU A 422 8.52 -20.90 -20.81
N ALA A 423 8.12 -21.03 -19.56
CA ALA A 423 8.34 -22.19 -18.71
C ALA A 423 6.99 -22.80 -18.30
N ASP A 424 6.87 -24.11 -18.32
CA ASP A 424 5.74 -24.80 -17.71
C ASP A 424 6.03 -25.08 -16.23
N LEU A 425 5.24 -24.49 -15.34
CA LEU A 425 5.42 -24.72 -13.89
C LEU A 425 5.17 -26.18 -13.50
N LEU A 426 4.35 -26.93 -14.26
CA LEU A 426 4.06 -28.33 -13.97
C LEU A 426 5.15 -29.29 -14.45
N ASP A 427 6.08 -28.80 -15.27
CA ASP A 427 7.29 -29.53 -15.65
C ASP A 427 8.56 -28.85 -15.10
N PRO A 428 8.91 -29.12 -13.84
CA PRO A 428 10.08 -28.48 -13.20
C PRO A 428 11.42 -28.90 -13.80
N THR A 429 11.45 -29.96 -14.60
CA THR A 429 12.65 -30.48 -15.28
C THR A 429 12.72 -30.06 -16.75
N GLY A 430 11.64 -29.57 -17.29
CA GLY A 430 11.54 -29.12 -18.68
C GLY A 430 12.40 -27.87 -18.93
N ALA A 431 12.95 -27.79 -20.12
CA ALA A 431 13.66 -26.61 -20.59
C ALA A 431 12.66 -25.48 -20.87
N ALA A 432 12.99 -24.26 -20.45
CA ALA A 432 12.24 -23.09 -20.87
C ALA A 432 12.43 -22.87 -22.38
N ARG A 433 11.35 -22.48 -23.05
CA ARG A 433 11.34 -22.20 -24.49
C ARG A 433 11.52 -20.71 -24.72
N THR A 434 12.48 -20.32 -25.55
CA THR A 434 12.65 -18.93 -25.96
C THR A 434 11.37 -18.38 -26.56
N LEU A 435 10.96 -17.22 -26.11
CA LEU A 435 9.82 -16.48 -26.59
C LEU A 435 10.31 -15.26 -27.38
N PRO A 436 10.15 -15.23 -28.73
CA PRO A 436 10.58 -14.11 -29.53
C PRO A 436 9.91 -12.80 -29.10
N LEU A 437 10.69 -11.73 -29.06
CA LEU A 437 10.22 -10.37 -28.84
C LEU A 437 10.21 -9.62 -30.18
N GLY A 438 9.11 -8.91 -30.46
CA GLY A 438 9.05 -7.95 -31.55
C GLY A 438 9.96 -6.73 -31.28
N GLU A 439 10.26 -5.95 -32.31
CA GLU A 439 11.08 -4.73 -32.19
C GLU A 439 10.48 -3.71 -31.19
N ASP A 440 9.18 -3.69 -31.06
CA ASP A 440 8.43 -2.89 -30.09
C ASP A 440 8.36 -3.52 -28.68
N GLY A 441 9.00 -4.67 -28.46
CA GLY A 441 8.97 -5.40 -27.18
C GLY A 441 7.70 -6.19 -26.94
N THR A 442 6.89 -6.44 -27.97
CA THR A 442 5.72 -7.31 -27.87
C THR A 442 6.10 -8.78 -27.95
N THR A 443 5.41 -9.64 -27.21
CA THR A 443 5.63 -11.09 -27.28
C THR A 443 4.76 -11.73 -28.36
N GLY A 444 5.18 -12.90 -28.83
CA GLY A 444 4.27 -13.84 -29.48
C GLY A 444 3.12 -14.28 -28.54
N PRO A 445 2.15 -15.07 -29.05
CA PRO A 445 1.05 -15.59 -28.23
C PRO A 445 1.58 -16.57 -27.18
N VAL A 446 1.17 -16.37 -25.93
CA VAL A 446 1.49 -17.23 -24.78
C VAL A 446 0.20 -17.91 -24.33
N PRO A 447 0.13 -19.24 -24.24
CA PRO A 447 -1.06 -19.91 -23.75
C PRO A 447 -1.44 -19.44 -22.34
N THR A 448 -2.68 -19.04 -22.14
CA THR A 448 -3.17 -18.70 -20.79
C THR A 448 -3.27 -19.98 -19.97
N PRO A 449 -2.87 -19.94 -18.70
CA PRO A 449 -3.06 -21.07 -17.81
C PRO A 449 -4.54 -21.46 -17.76
N ALA A 450 -4.85 -22.73 -18.02
CA ALA A 450 -6.21 -23.21 -18.16
C ALA A 450 -7.10 -22.83 -16.96
N ARG A 451 -8.35 -22.43 -17.22
CA ARG A 451 -9.41 -22.40 -16.21
C ARG A 451 -9.68 -23.85 -15.80
N ALA A 452 -9.16 -24.23 -14.67
CA ALA A 452 -8.86 -25.59 -14.32
C ALA A 452 -10.08 -26.43 -13.93
N THR A 453 -10.61 -27.18 -14.87
CA THR A 453 -11.13 -28.52 -14.55
C THR A 453 -10.05 -29.60 -14.71
N ALA A 454 -9.01 -29.36 -15.50
CA ALA A 454 -7.85 -30.23 -15.64
C ALA A 454 -6.59 -29.37 -15.75
N CYS A 455 -5.91 -29.16 -14.61
CA CYS A 455 -4.63 -28.47 -14.59
C CYS A 455 -3.54 -29.41 -15.15
N THR A 456 -3.33 -29.38 -16.47
CA THR A 456 -2.37 -30.22 -17.18
C THR A 456 -1.10 -29.46 -17.56
N ALA A 457 -1.16 -28.13 -17.64
CA ALA A 457 -0.03 -27.26 -17.88
C ALA A 457 -0.28 -25.90 -17.18
N TRP A 458 0.76 -25.21 -16.79
CA TRP A 458 0.70 -23.85 -16.25
C TRP A 458 1.85 -23.01 -16.80
N GLN A 459 1.59 -22.32 -17.89
CA GLN A 459 2.61 -21.51 -18.55
C GLN A 459 2.93 -20.25 -17.74
N ALA A 460 4.20 -19.99 -17.53
CA ALA A 460 4.75 -18.82 -16.87
C ALA A 460 5.78 -18.13 -17.76
N LEU A 461 5.77 -16.80 -17.74
CA LEU A 461 6.69 -15.95 -18.48
C LEU A 461 7.95 -15.71 -17.65
N ARG A 462 9.11 -16.04 -18.16
CA ARG A 462 10.41 -15.72 -17.56
C ARG A 462 11.01 -14.53 -18.27
N LEU A 463 11.30 -13.46 -17.53
CA LEU A 463 11.89 -12.21 -18.01
C LEU A 463 13.09 -11.85 -17.11
N ASP A 464 14.30 -11.78 -17.67
CA ASP A 464 15.52 -11.31 -16.99
C ASP A 464 15.66 -11.76 -15.52
N GLY A 465 15.46 -13.06 -15.25
CA GLY A 465 15.59 -13.66 -13.92
C GLY A 465 14.34 -13.55 -13.03
N GLY A 466 13.26 -12.97 -13.52
CA GLY A 466 11.94 -13.00 -12.88
C GLY A 466 11.00 -14.03 -13.51
N LEU A 467 10.12 -14.62 -12.71
CA LEU A 467 9.08 -15.52 -13.18
C LEU A 467 7.71 -14.90 -12.93
N PHE A 468 6.86 -14.86 -13.96
CA PHE A 468 5.58 -14.16 -13.95
C PHE A 468 4.47 -15.07 -14.48
N THR A 469 3.26 -14.89 -13.95
CA THR A 469 2.10 -15.64 -14.41
C THR A 469 0.89 -14.75 -14.64
N ASP A 470 0.06 -15.11 -15.61
CA ASP A 470 -1.21 -14.43 -15.86
C ASP A 470 -2.29 -14.91 -14.89
N LEU A 471 -2.73 -14.01 -14.04
CA LEU A 471 -3.87 -14.20 -13.13
C LEU A 471 -5.12 -13.41 -13.57
N GLY A 472 -5.19 -13.00 -14.84
CA GLY A 472 -6.33 -12.30 -15.40
C GLY A 472 -6.23 -10.76 -15.33
N GLU A 473 -5.14 -10.22 -14.81
CA GLU A 473 -4.89 -8.79 -14.64
C GLU A 473 -4.10 -8.20 -15.82
N LEU A 474 -4.04 -6.86 -15.93
CA LEU A 474 -3.17 -6.21 -16.95
C LEU A 474 -1.68 -6.36 -16.64
N LEU A 475 -1.32 -6.48 -15.35
CA LEU A 475 0.04 -6.78 -14.94
C LEU A 475 0.10 -8.25 -14.51
N PRO A 476 1.02 -9.06 -15.05
CA PRO A 476 1.21 -10.44 -14.60
C PRO A 476 1.80 -10.45 -13.18
N ALA A 477 1.39 -11.43 -12.39
CA ALA A 477 1.88 -11.60 -11.02
C ALA A 477 3.28 -12.19 -11.00
N ARG A 478 4.19 -11.61 -10.20
CA ARG A 478 5.53 -12.15 -9.99
C ARG A 478 5.48 -13.34 -9.04
N LEU A 479 6.17 -14.43 -9.40
CA LEU A 479 6.33 -15.62 -8.58
C LEU A 479 7.69 -15.58 -7.87
N THR A 480 7.71 -15.88 -6.58
CA THR A 480 8.91 -15.95 -5.76
C THR A 480 8.90 -17.21 -4.90
N SER A 481 10.05 -17.58 -4.39
CA SER A 481 10.22 -18.68 -3.42
C SER A 481 11.12 -18.24 -2.28
N GLY A 482 11.01 -18.94 -1.17
CA GLY A 482 11.81 -18.72 0.02
C GLY A 482 11.04 -18.13 1.19
N PRO A 483 11.64 -18.11 2.38
CA PRO A 483 11.04 -17.51 3.57
C PRO A 483 10.64 -16.05 3.31
N PRO A 484 9.56 -15.56 3.94
CA PRO A 484 9.01 -14.23 3.65
C PRO A 484 9.97 -13.06 3.86
N ASP A 485 10.99 -13.22 4.68
CA ASP A 485 12.07 -12.26 4.94
C ASP A 485 13.21 -12.33 3.91
N ARG A 486 13.28 -13.40 3.09
CA ARG A 486 14.32 -13.64 2.08
C ARG A 486 13.77 -14.33 0.85
N THR A 487 12.83 -13.66 0.18
CA THR A 487 12.25 -14.17 -1.06
C THR A 487 13.20 -13.96 -2.25
N GLY A 488 13.26 -14.94 -3.14
CA GLY A 488 14.07 -14.90 -4.36
C GLY A 488 13.32 -15.45 -5.57
N ALA A 489 13.97 -15.41 -6.74
CA ALA A 489 13.47 -16.08 -7.94
C ALA A 489 13.42 -17.60 -7.72
N PRO A 490 12.41 -18.31 -8.24
CA PRO A 490 12.27 -19.76 -8.05
C PRO A 490 13.09 -20.56 -9.08
N ASP A 491 14.39 -20.29 -9.17
CA ASP A 491 15.25 -20.84 -10.22
C ASP A 491 15.89 -22.20 -9.86
N GLY A 492 16.01 -22.50 -8.56
CA GLY A 492 16.57 -23.75 -8.10
C GLY A 492 15.65 -24.97 -8.32
N PRO A 493 16.19 -26.19 -8.48
CA PRO A 493 15.42 -27.40 -8.71
C PRO A 493 14.36 -27.66 -7.65
N GLN A 494 14.68 -27.40 -6.37
CA GLN A 494 13.74 -27.55 -5.26
C GLN A 494 12.57 -26.56 -5.34
N ALA A 495 12.86 -25.29 -5.67
CA ALA A 495 11.83 -24.26 -5.83
C ALA A 495 10.91 -24.58 -7.00
N ARG A 496 11.48 -25.02 -8.15
CA ARG A 496 10.69 -25.45 -9.31
C ARG A 496 9.78 -26.64 -8.99
N THR A 497 10.30 -27.65 -8.27
CA THR A 497 9.51 -28.80 -7.83
C THR A 497 8.39 -28.38 -6.87
N ALA A 498 8.65 -27.46 -5.94
CA ALA A 498 7.62 -26.92 -5.04
C ALA A 498 6.52 -26.17 -5.81
N TRP A 499 6.92 -25.38 -6.82
CA TRP A 499 5.97 -24.69 -7.68
C TRP A 499 5.14 -25.65 -8.54
N ALA A 500 5.71 -26.74 -9.04
CA ALA A 500 4.98 -27.76 -9.80
C ALA A 500 3.82 -28.36 -8.98
N ARG A 501 3.97 -28.48 -7.68
CA ARG A 501 2.93 -28.97 -6.76
C ARG A 501 1.98 -27.87 -6.23
N THR A 502 2.27 -26.60 -6.53
CA THR A 502 1.50 -25.44 -6.06
C THR A 502 0.72 -24.76 -7.19
N ALA A 503 1.23 -24.79 -8.43
CA ALA A 503 0.76 -23.99 -9.54
C ALA A 503 -0.75 -24.14 -9.82
N CYS A 504 -1.31 -25.33 -9.71
CA CYS A 504 -2.74 -25.55 -9.92
C CYS A 504 -3.64 -24.77 -8.95
N HIS A 505 -3.15 -24.41 -7.78
CA HIS A 505 -3.89 -23.60 -6.80
C HIS A 505 -3.90 -22.10 -7.13
N LEU A 506 -3.04 -21.63 -8.04
CA LEU A 506 -3.00 -20.25 -8.50
C LEU A 506 -4.30 -19.82 -9.20
N GLY A 507 -5.05 -20.77 -9.74
CA GLY A 507 -6.37 -20.51 -10.32
C GLY A 507 -7.33 -19.80 -9.36
N GLY A 508 -7.25 -20.09 -8.06
CA GLY A 508 -8.05 -19.44 -7.02
C GLY A 508 -7.63 -17.99 -6.69
N LEU A 509 -6.53 -17.52 -7.26
CA LEU A 509 -6.02 -16.15 -7.09
C LEU A 509 -6.41 -15.21 -8.25
N ARG A 510 -7.04 -15.72 -9.29
CA ARG A 510 -7.41 -14.94 -10.49
C ARG A 510 -8.38 -13.80 -10.17
N GLY A 511 -8.19 -12.65 -10.78
CA GLY A 511 -9.09 -11.49 -10.70
C GLY A 511 -9.04 -10.78 -9.33
N HIS A 512 -8.02 -11.02 -8.53
CA HIS A 512 -7.89 -10.41 -7.19
C HIS A 512 -6.85 -9.28 -7.10
N GLY A 513 -6.29 -8.83 -8.22
CA GLY A 513 -5.30 -7.76 -8.24
C GLY A 513 -3.97 -8.17 -7.63
N ILE A 514 -3.51 -9.38 -7.93
CA ILE A 514 -2.29 -9.93 -7.34
C ILE A 514 -1.06 -9.30 -7.99
N ARG A 515 -0.14 -8.80 -7.16
CA ARG A 515 1.16 -8.26 -7.55
C ARG A 515 2.25 -9.33 -7.50
N THR A 516 2.32 -10.05 -6.38
CA THR A 516 3.34 -11.09 -6.14
C THR A 516 2.73 -12.30 -5.47
N VAL A 517 3.26 -13.48 -5.77
CA VAL A 517 2.94 -14.72 -5.07
C VAL A 517 4.24 -15.35 -4.59
N ASN A 518 4.39 -15.50 -3.29
CA ASN A 518 5.50 -16.21 -2.67
C ASN A 518 5.06 -17.58 -2.17
N SER A 519 5.85 -18.61 -2.45
CA SER A 519 5.59 -19.97 -1.98
C SER A 519 6.84 -20.53 -1.30
N TRP A 520 6.71 -21.06 -0.08
CA TRP A 520 7.81 -21.60 0.68
C TRP A 520 7.40 -22.75 1.59
N ALA A 521 8.28 -23.75 1.73
CA ALA A 521 8.12 -24.84 2.66
C ALA A 521 8.50 -24.36 4.07
N PHE A 522 7.53 -24.37 5.01
CA PHE A 522 7.77 -23.91 6.38
C PHE A 522 8.03 -25.06 7.35
N ALA A 523 7.67 -26.30 7.00
CA ALA A 523 7.97 -27.48 7.80
C ALA A 523 8.03 -28.75 6.94
N GLN A 524 8.75 -29.75 7.45
CA GLN A 524 8.66 -31.14 7.02
C GLN A 524 8.26 -31.98 8.23
N GLN A 525 7.32 -32.89 8.07
CA GLN A 525 6.78 -33.70 9.15
C GLN A 525 6.69 -35.16 8.72
N GLN A 526 7.16 -36.05 9.58
CA GLN A 526 6.89 -37.49 9.43
C GLN A 526 5.44 -37.76 9.80
N LEU A 527 4.70 -38.36 8.89
CA LEU A 527 3.32 -38.71 9.11
C LEU A 527 3.25 -40.00 9.96
N PRO A 528 2.28 -40.11 10.89
CA PRO A 528 2.13 -41.29 11.72
C PRO A 528 1.81 -42.55 10.89
N ALA A 529 1.94 -43.72 11.51
CA ALA A 529 1.59 -45.02 10.95
C ALA A 529 2.20 -45.28 9.53
N GLY A 530 3.44 -44.89 9.32
CA GLY A 530 4.14 -45.17 8.04
C GLY A 530 3.69 -44.32 6.84
N GLY A 531 3.00 -43.19 7.07
CA GLY A 531 2.53 -42.29 6.00
C GLY A 531 3.58 -41.52 5.21
N GLY A 532 4.87 -41.72 5.55
CA GLY A 532 5.99 -41.04 4.90
C GLY A 532 6.16 -39.58 5.34
N ALA A 533 7.02 -38.85 4.64
CA ALA A 533 7.31 -37.44 4.94
C ALA A 533 6.36 -36.52 4.18
N ALA A 534 5.71 -35.59 4.89
CA ALA A 534 4.91 -34.50 4.31
C ALA A 534 5.67 -33.18 4.36
N THR A 535 5.54 -32.39 3.31
CA THR A 535 6.05 -31.00 3.26
C THR A 535 4.88 -30.05 3.43
N TRP A 536 4.99 -29.14 4.38
CA TRP A 536 4.03 -28.06 4.62
C TRP A 536 4.48 -26.79 3.92
N VAL A 537 3.61 -26.28 3.05
CA VAL A 537 3.93 -25.12 2.22
C VAL A 537 2.93 -24.01 2.49
N CYS A 538 3.43 -22.81 2.69
CA CYS A 538 2.61 -21.62 2.70
C CYS A 538 2.79 -20.85 1.40
N THR A 539 1.68 -20.50 0.76
CA THR A 539 1.66 -19.63 -0.41
C THR A 539 0.90 -18.37 -0.08
N ARG A 540 1.56 -17.23 -0.21
CA ARG A 540 1.00 -15.92 0.06
C ARG A 540 1.06 -15.02 -1.17
N ALA A 541 -0.08 -14.50 -1.54
CA ALA A 541 -0.26 -13.56 -2.62
C ALA A 541 -0.53 -12.16 -2.05
N GLU A 542 0.28 -11.19 -2.47
CA GLU A 542 0.10 -9.77 -2.13
C GLU A 542 -0.60 -9.06 -3.28
N THR A 543 -1.54 -8.18 -2.94
CA THR A 543 -2.29 -7.41 -3.93
C THR A 543 -1.71 -6.03 -4.14
N TRP A 544 -1.98 -5.42 -5.29
CA TRP A 544 -1.64 -4.03 -5.59
C TRP A 544 -2.28 -3.01 -4.61
N ARG A 545 -3.27 -3.41 -3.85
CA ARG A 545 -3.91 -2.55 -2.84
C ARG A 545 -3.09 -2.34 -1.56
N GLY A 546 -1.90 -2.94 -1.48
CA GLY A 546 -1.06 -2.87 -0.30
C GLY A 546 -1.50 -3.81 0.82
N ALA A 547 -2.47 -3.44 1.64
CA ALA A 547 -2.91 -4.26 2.78
C ALA A 547 -3.72 -5.52 2.41
N GLY A 548 -4.05 -5.73 1.13
CA GLY A 548 -4.72 -6.94 0.67
C GLY A 548 -3.74 -8.10 0.52
N SER A 549 -4.08 -9.26 1.04
CA SER A 549 -3.32 -10.50 0.81
C SER A 549 -4.26 -11.68 0.76
N ARG A 550 -3.82 -12.75 0.11
CA ARG A 550 -4.46 -14.06 0.11
C ARG A 550 -3.43 -15.11 0.43
N THR A 551 -3.70 -15.90 1.45
CA THR A 551 -2.76 -16.91 1.92
C THR A 551 -3.46 -18.27 1.92
N PHE A 552 -2.75 -19.30 1.49
CA PHE A 552 -3.18 -20.66 1.70
C PHE A 552 -2.02 -21.54 2.15
N ALA A 553 -2.32 -22.44 3.06
CA ALA A 553 -1.41 -23.49 3.47
C ALA A 553 -1.79 -24.80 2.79
N GLN A 554 -0.79 -25.55 2.36
CA GLN A 554 -0.98 -26.87 1.76
C GLN A 554 -0.07 -27.90 2.42
N VAL A 555 -0.54 -29.13 2.49
CA VAL A 555 0.27 -30.29 2.81
C VAL A 555 0.54 -31.09 1.56
N GLN A 556 1.80 -31.38 1.32
CA GLN A 556 2.29 -32.15 0.18
C GLN A 556 2.79 -33.49 0.70
N THR A 557 1.94 -34.52 0.63
CA THR A 557 2.29 -35.90 0.97
C THR A 557 3.13 -36.55 -0.14
N PRO A 558 3.80 -37.68 0.12
CA PRO A 558 4.42 -38.45 -0.95
C PRO A 558 3.43 -38.74 -2.09
N PRO A 559 3.85 -38.64 -3.35
CA PRO A 559 2.96 -38.86 -4.48
C PRO A 559 2.46 -40.30 -4.51
N ALA A 560 1.16 -40.49 -4.57
CA ALA A 560 0.53 -41.80 -4.80
C ALA A 560 0.22 -41.97 -6.30
N GLY A 561 0.33 -43.20 -6.83
CA GLY A 561 -0.19 -43.54 -8.14
C GLY A 561 0.57 -42.97 -9.34
N GLY A 562 1.90 -42.81 -9.28
CA GLY A 562 2.73 -42.51 -10.46
C GLY A 562 2.78 -41.05 -10.91
N ARG A 563 1.99 -40.15 -10.36
CA ARG A 563 2.08 -38.71 -10.64
C ARG A 563 3.21 -38.08 -9.80
N ARG A 564 4.36 -37.85 -10.44
CA ARG A 564 5.57 -37.31 -9.79
C ARG A 564 5.37 -35.98 -9.07
N TYR A 565 4.45 -35.13 -9.57
CA TYR A 565 4.19 -33.79 -9.08
C TYR A 565 2.69 -33.55 -8.79
N ALA A 566 2.05 -34.46 -8.06
CA ALA A 566 0.66 -34.25 -7.65
C ALA A 566 0.52 -32.96 -6.82
N PRO A 567 -0.51 -32.13 -7.06
CA PRO A 567 -0.77 -30.95 -6.27
C PRO A 567 -0.92 -31.28 -4.78
N GLY A 568 -0.40 -30.42 -3.90
CA GLY A 568 -0.62 -30.55 -2.47
C GLY A 568 -2.10 -30.31 -2.11
N THR A 569 -2.54 -30.82 -0.98
CA THR A 569 -3.90 -30.56 -0.44
C THR A 569 -3.91 -29.21 0.29
N VAL A 570 -4.76 -28.28 -0.13
CA VAL A 570 -4.97 -27.02 0.59
C VAL A 570 -5.77 -27.30 1.87
N VAL A 571 -5.20 -26.94 3.00
CA VAL A 571 -5.74 -27.23 4.34
C VAL A 571 -6.24 -26.00 5.08
N ALA A 572 -5.82 -24.81 4.65
CA ALA A 572 -6.27 -23.55 5.22
C ALA A 572 -6.20 -22.42 4.18
N ARG A 573 -7.09 -21.43 4.30
CA ARG A 573 -7.10 -20.21 3.48
C ARG A 573 -7.34 -19.02 4.39
N SER A 574 -6.72 -17.87 4.07
CA SER A 574 -6.90 -16.63 4.84
C SER A 574 -6.86 -15.43 3.90
N GLU A 575 -7.69 -14.43 4.16
CA GLU A 575 -7.72 -13.17 3.43
C GLU A 575 -7.37 -12.02 4.38
N GLY A 576 -6.44 -11.16 3.95
CA GLY A 576 -6.01 -9.99 4.73
C GLY A 576 -5.21 -10.31 5.99
N GLY A 577 -4.94 -11.60 6.28
CA GLY A 577 -4.17 -12.01 7.45
C GLY A 577 -2.67 -11.71 7.31
N PRO A 578 -1.95 -11.50 8.42
CA PRO A 578 -0.52 -11.19 8.40
C PRO A 578 0.37 -12.43 8.23
N GLY A 579 -0.12 -13.62 8.56
CA GLY A 579 0.66 -14.87 8.57
C GLY A 579 1.33 -15.20 7.22
N CYS A 580 2.49 -15.83 7.26
CA CYS A 580 3.34 -16.09 6.10
C CYS A 580 3.81 -14.82 5.37
N GLY A 581 3.73 -13.66 5.98
CA GLY A 581 4.15 -12.38 5.41
C GLY A 581 5.46 -11.87 6.00
N PRO A 582 6.02 -10.77 5.47
CA PRO A 582 7.31 -10.24 5.94
C PRO A 582 7.31 -9.81 7.42
N ARG A 583 6.15 -9.38 7.94
CA ARG A 583 6.00 -8.94 9.34
C ARG A 583 5.73 -10.09 10.29
N GLU A 584 5.05 -11.13 9.81
CA GLU A 584 4.74 -12.34 10.55
C GLU A 584 5.15 -13.55 9.71
N PRO A 585 6.47 -13.86 9.66
CA PRO A 585 7.03 -14.90 8.79
C PRO A 585 6.75 -16.32 9.28
N TRP A 586 5.86 -16.48 10.23
CA TRP A 586 5.48 -17.78 10.76
C TRP A 586 4.18 -18.27 10.14
N ALA A 587 4.05 -19.59 10.13
CA ALA A 587 2.87 -20.31 9.71
C ALA A 587 2.55 -21.41 10.73
N LEU A 588 1.27 -21.72 10.88
CA LEU A 588 0.77 -22.88 11.59
C LEU A 588 -0.47 -23.38 10.86
N ALA A 589 -0.47 -24.63 10.43
CA ALA A 589 -1.61 -25.24 9.76
C ALA A 589 -1.73 -26.71 10.17
N GLY A 590 -2.93 -27.28 10.04
CA GLY A 590 -3.17 -28.67 10.33
C GLY A 590 -4.32 -29.23 9.52
N VAL A 591 -4.40 -30.54 9.49
CA VAL A 591 -5.40 -31.31 8.73
C VAL A 591 -5.74 -32.62 9.44
N LEU A 592 -6.97 -33.06 9.28
CA LEU A 592 -7.34 -34.46 9.59
C LEU A 592 -6.80 -35.34 8.46
N TRP A 593 -5.86 -36.20 8.81
CA TRP A 593 -5.20 -37.11 7.89
C TRP A 593 -5.57 -38.57 8.22
N LYS A 594 -5.93 -39.34 7.20
CA LYS A 594 -6.24 -40.75 7.34
C LYS A 594 -5.00 -41.57 6.99
N ALA A 595 -4.48 -42.31 7.98
CA ALA A 595 -3.34 -43.18 7.80
C ALA A 595 -3.66 -44.35 6.85
N PRO A 596 -2.65 -44.98 6.22
CA PRO A 596 -2.86 -46.17 5.37
C PRO A 596 -3.63 -47.29 6.06
N GLY A 597 -3.45 -47.45 7.38
CA GLY A 597 -4.20 -48.41 8.22
C GLY A 597 -5.64 -48.00 8.58
N GLY A 598 -6.15 -46.87 8.01
CA GLY A 598 -7.53 -46.43 8.23
C GLY A 598 -7.75 -45.53 9.43
N GLN A 599 -6.79 -45.42 10.35
CA GLN A 599 -6.87 -44.55 11.53
C GLN A 599 -6.76 -43.08 11.18
N TRP A 600 -7.58 -42.24 11.82
CA TRP A 600 -7.53 -40.80 11.67
C TRP A 600 -6.57 -40.12 12.66
N TRP A 601 -5.88 -39.13 12.20
CA TRP A 601 -4.96 -38.30 12.97
C TRP A 601 -5.21 -36.81 12.69
N LEU A 602 -5.10 -35.98 13.70
CA LEU A 602 -4.85 -34.59 13.51
C LEU A 602 -3.34 -34.41 13.40
N VAL A 603 -2.87 -34.06 12.20
CA VAL A 603 -1.47 -33.67 11.97
C VAL A 603 -1.41 -32.15 11.77
N ALA A 604 -0.49 -31.48 12.44
CA ALA A 604 -0.28 -30.04 12.33
C ALA A 604 1.21 -29.73 12.38
N ALA A 605 1.59 -28.73 11.63
CA ALA A 605 2.96 -28.22 11.63
C ALA A 605 2.98 -26.69 11.62
N GLY A 606 3.96 -26.14 12.29
CA GLY A 606 4.31 -24.73 12.28
C GLY A 606 5.75 -24.52 11.84
N SER A 607 6.05 -23.28 11.50
CA SER A 607 7.41 -22.87 11.14
C SER A 607 8.38 -23.01 12.33
N GLY A 608 9.67 -23.10 12.03
CA GLY A 608 10.73 -23.38 13.02
C GLY A 608 10.86 -22.38 14.19
N GLN A 609 10.14 -21.26 14.13
CA GLN A 609 10.05 -20.28 15.22
C GLN A 609 9.12 -20.75 16.36
N LEU A 610 8.27 -21.76 16.14
CA LEU A 610 7.37 -22.29 17.16
C LEU A 610 8.13 -23.24 18.10
N THR A 611 7.87 -23.11 19.38
CA THR A 611 8.41 -23.96 20.46
C THR A 611 7.36 -24.92 21.04
N GLU A 612 6.09 -24.69 20.70
CA GLU A 612 4.98 -25.54 21.13
C GLU A 612 3.84 -25.43 20.12
N VAL A 613 3.18 -26.54 19.83
CA VAL A 613 1.93 -26.60 19.05
C VAL A 613 0.88 -27.32 19.86
N GLY A 614 -0.31 -26.73 19.94
CA GLY A 614 -1.46 -27.28 20.66
C GLY A 614 -2.71 -27.30 19.79
N ALA A 615 -3.57 -28.25 20.09
CA ALA A 615 -4.92 -28.36 19.56
C ALA A 615 -5.93 -28.35 20.72
N SER A 616 -7.07 -27.71 20.49
CA SER A 616 -8.19 -27.64 21.46
C SER A 616 -9.53 -27.78 20.73
N GLY A 617 -10.60 -28.05 21.47
CA GLY A 617 -11.93 -28.30 20.92
C GLY A 617 -12.24 -29.79 20.83
N GLY A 618 -12.75 -30.28 19.71
CA GLY A 618 -13.11 -31.67 19.50
C GLY A 618 -11.92 -32.66 19.47
N ILE A 619 -10.71 -32.11 19.29
CA ILE A 619 -9.44 -32.85 19.44
C ILE A 619 -8.55 -32.01 20.34
N THR A 620 -8.00 -32.65 21.37
CA THR A 620 -7.07 -32.00 22.29
C THR A 620 -5.72 -32.67 22.24
N GLY A 621 -4.68 -31.85 22.29
CA GLY A 621 -3.31 -32.34 22.30
C GLY A 621 -2.31 -31.20 22.33
N ARG A 622 -1.09 -31.52 22.78
CA ARG A 622 0.00 -30.55 22.85
C ARG A 622 1.33 -31.27 22.61
N ALA A 623 2.19 -30.63 21.86
CA ALA A 623 3.53 -31.13 21.63
C ALA A 623 4.56 -30.00 21.75
N ALA A 624 5.70 -30.30 22.35
CA ALA A 624 6.87 -29.42 22.28
C ALA A 624 7.43 -29.41 20.86
N GLY A 625 7.94 -28.24 20.44
CA GLY A 625 8.43 -28.05 19.09
C GLY A 625 7.37 -27.48 18.13
N SER A 626 7.60 -27.67 16.84
CA SER A 626 6.77 -27.09 15.79
C SER A 626 5.78 -28.06 15.14
N GLN A 627 5.65 -29.27 15.65
CA GLN A 627 4.84 -30.33 15.02
C GLN A 627 3.95 -31.02 16.05
N LEU A 628 2.74 -31.41 15.61
CA LEU A 628 1.78 -32.14 16.40
C LEU A 628 1.20 -33.29 15.56
N ALA A 629 1.10 -34.49 16.16
CA ALA A 629 0.35 -35.61 15.61
C ALA A 629 -0.39 -36.28 16.75
N VAL A 630 -1.71 -36.25 16.74
CA VAL A 630 -2.56 -36.87 17.78
C VAL A 630 -3.65 -37.67 17.11
N PRO A 631 -4.04 -38.84 17.69
CA PRO A 631 -5.19 -39.61 17.21
C PRO A 631 -6.45 -38.76 17.17
N ALA A 632 -7.29 -39.01 16.18
CA ALA A 632 -8.49 -38.25 15.96
C ALA A 632 -9.62 -39.15 15.45
N THR A 633 -10.83 -38.62 15.38
CA THR A 633 -11.98 -39.25 14.74
C THR A 633 -12.33 -38.52 13.44
N ALA A 634 -12.95 -39.23 12.51
CA ALA A 634 -13.39 -38.64 11.25
C ALA A 634 -14.32 -37.42 11.49
N GLY A 635 -14.07 -36.33 10.82
CA GLY A 635 -14.91 -35.12 10.89
C GLY A 635 -14.73 -34.27 12.15
N ALA A 636 -13.88 -34.68 13.12
CA ALA A 636 -13.61 -33.88 14.30
C ALA A 636 -12.95 -32.54 13.93
N ARG A 637 -13.24 -31.49 14.71
CA ARG A 637 -12.70 -30.15 14.51
C ARG A 637 -11.77 -29.76 15.64
N ALA A 638 -10.69 -29.08 15.34
CA ALA A 638 -9.77 -28.55 16.33
C ALA A 638 -9.37 -27.10 15.99
N GLU A 639 -9.12 -26.34 17.04
CA GLU A 639 -8.46 -25.06 16.94
C GLU A 639 -6.98 -25.23 17.24
N LEU A 640 -6.13 -24.70 16.35
CA LEU A 640 -4.69 -24.78 16.51
C LEU A 640 -4.14 -23.52 17.16
N SER A 641 -3.23 -23.70 18.08
CA SER A 641 -2.45 -22.63 18.69
C SER A 641 -0.97 -23.02 18.76
N GLY A 642 -0.09 -22.04 18.69
CA GLY A 642 1.34 -22.24 18.85
C GLY A 642 1.96 -21.18 19.73
N ARG A 643 3.11 -21.48 20.32
CA ARG A 643 3.93 -20.53 21.06
C ARG A 643 5.21 -20.26 20.29
N LEU A 644 5.52 -19.00 20.07
CA LEU A 644 6.78 -18.57 19.47
C LEU A 644 7.90 -18.60 20.51
N ARG A 645 9.13 -18.75 20.03
CA ARG A 645 10.34 -18.63 20.86
C ARG A 645 10.44 -17.25 21.55
N SER A 646 9.89 -16.21 20.95
CA SER A 646 9.77 -14.86 21.53
C SER A 646 8.70 -14.75 22.63
N GLY A 647 7.96 -15.82 22.95
CA GLY A 647 6.86 -15.83 23.93
C GLY A 647 5.49 -15.48 23.33
N GLY A 648 5.41 -15.02 22.10
CA GLY A 648 4.16 -14.69 21.42
C GLY A 648 3.30 -15.93 21.12
N ARG A 649 1.99 -15.74 20.94
CA ARG A 649 1.05 -16.80 20.52
C ARG A 649 0.69 -16.65 19.05
N VAL A 650 0.55 -17.76 18.36
CA VAL A 650 0.11 -17.88 16.98
C VAL A 650 -1.13 -18.74 16.93
N THR A 651 -2.11 -18.35 16.14
CA THR A 651 -3.27 -19.20 15.81
C THR A 651 -3.05 -19.88 14.47
N GLY A 652 -3.66 -21.05 14.29
CA GLY A 652 -3.63 -21.73 13.00
C GLY A 652 -4.25 -20.86 11.90
N LEU A 653 -3.71 -20.98 10.69
CA LEU A 653 -4.33 -20.43 9.48
C LEU A 653 -5.69 -21.10 9.29
N ARG A 654 -6.70 -20.30 8.94
CA ARG A 654 -8.09 -20.76 8.74
C ARG A 654 -8.55 -20.49 7.32
#